data_bb7976d29f3b085b67dfaad00b9abafa
#
_entry.id   bb7976d29f3b085b67dfaad00b9abafa
#
_cell.length_a   1.000
_cell.length_b   1.000
_cell.length_c   1.000
_cell.angle_alpha   90.00
_cell.angle_beta   90.00
_cell.angle_gamma   90.00
#
_symmetry.space_group_name_H-M   'P 1'
#
loop_
_entity.id
_entity.type
_entity.pdbx_description
1 polymer ?
#
loop_
_entity_poly.entity_id
_entity_poly.type
_entity_poly.pdbx_seq_one_letter_code
_entity_poly.pdbx_strand_id
1 'polypeptide(L)'
;MEEIKLKIINIGILAHVDAGKTTLTESLLYSSGAIKELGSVDSGTTKTDTMFLERQRGITIQTAITSFQRENVKVNIVDTPGHMDFLADVYRSLSVLDGAILLISAKDGVQSQTRILFHALRKMNIPIIFFINKIDQNGINLPDVYQDIKDKLSDDIIIKQTVNLNLKPYVIDYTEPEQWETVIVGNDYLLEKYTIGKTLNIAELEKEENERIQSCSLYPVYHGSAKNNIGIKQLIEVITSKLFSPTQLNSDKLCGNVFKVEYSDDGQRLVYVRLYSGTLHLRDSVNISEKEKIKVTEMYTSINGELRQIDKAEPGEIIILKNELLKLNNVLGDKKRLPHREILENPLPMLQTTIEPCKSVQREKLLDALFEISDSDPLLQYYVDTVTHEIVLSFLGEVQMEVTCTLIQEKYHIEIETRKPTVIYMERPLKKSEFTIDIEVPPNPFWASIGLSVTPLPLGSGIQYESLVSLGYLNQSFQNAVMEGIRYGCEQGLYGWKLTDCKICFKYGLYYSPVSTPADFRMLAPIVLEQAFRKSGTELLEPYLSFEIYVPQEYLSRAYNDASKYCANILNTKLKGNEVILIGEIPARCIQEYRNSLTFFTNGRSVCLTELKGYQVTNIKSAFQPRRPNNRIDKVRHMFNKIGSII
;
A
#
# COMPACT_ATOMS: atom_id res chain seq x y z
N MET A 1 15.18 -39.46 17.40
CA MET A 1 15.61 -38.62 16.28
C MET A 1 14.93 -37.28 16.51
N GLU A 2 15.67 -36.25 16.86
CA GLU A 2 15.12 -34.89 16.89
C GLU A 2 14.64 -34.56 15.48
N GLU A 3 13.37 -34.23 15.32
CA GLU A 3 12.86 -33.69 14.06
C GLU A 3 13.63 -32.39 13.77
N ILE A 4 14.47 -32.42 12.75
CA ILE A 4 15.21 -31.23 12.32
C ILE A 4 14.17 -30.23 11.84
N LYS A 5 13.90 -29.21 12.65
CA LYS A 5 12.90 -28.18 12.36
C LYS A 5 13.31 -27.42 11.10
N LEU A 6 12.46 -27.41 10.10
CA LEU A 6 12.66 -26.71 8.84
C LEU A 6 12.74 -25.19 9.11
N LYS A 7 13.84 -24.54 8.72
CA LYS A 7 13.95 -23.07 8.77
C LYS A 7 13.23 -22.50 7.55
N ILE A 8 12.30 -21.56 7.75
CA ILE A 8 11.53 -20.92 6.67
C ILE A 8 11.91 -19.46 6.59
N ILE A 9 12.29 -18.99 5.41
CA ILE A 9 12.70 -17.61 5.15
C ILE A 9 11.84 -17.06 4.00
N ASN A 10 11.28 -15.86 4.18
CA ASN A 10 10.49 -15.17 3.17
C ASN A 10 11.28 -13.99 2.65
N ILE A 11 11.67 -14.01 1.38
CA ILE A 11 12.46 -12.95 0.75
C ILE A 11 11.68 -12.27 -0.36
N GLY A 12 11.88 -10.95 -0.49
CA GLY A 12 11.39 -10.17 -1.62
C GLY A 12 12.49 -9.96 -2.65
N ILE A 13 12.16 -10.04 -3.95
CA ILE A 13 13.02 -9.58 -5.03
C ILE A 13 12.43 -8.31 -5.61
N LEU A 14 13.16 -7.20 -5.48
CA LEU A 14 12.74 -5.88 -5.91
C LEU A 14 13.72 -5.31 -6.92
N ALA A 15 13.21 -4.67 -7.95
CA ALA A 15 14.03 -4.13 -9.03
C ALA A 15 13.33 -3.00 -9.76
N HIS A 16 14.10 -2.14 -10.43
CA HIS A 16 13.56 -1.30 -11.49
C HIS A 16 13.22 -2.14 -12.73
N VAL A 17 12.43 -1.58 -13.63
CA VAL A 17 12.06 -2.21 -14.91
C VAL A 17 13.33 -2.60 -15.67
N ASP A 18 13.33 -3.78 -16.30
CA ASP A 18 14.46 -4.33 -17.06
C ASP A 18 15.74 -4.65 -16.26
N ALA A 19 15.78 -4.54 -14.94
CA ALA A 19 16.96 -4.96 -14.17
C ALA A 19 17.21 -6.48 -14.20
N GLY A 20 16.23 -7.27 -14.63
CA GLY A 20 16.30 -8.72 -14.74
C GLY A 20 15.73 -9.45 -13.52
N LYS A 21 14.69 -8.90 -12.89
CA LYS A 21 13.99 -9.49 -11.73
C LYS A 21 13.49 -10.90 -12.01
N THR A 22 12.64 -11.08 -13.02
CA THR A 22 12.09 -12.37 -13.44
C THR A 22 13.20 -13.36 -13.78
N THR A 23 14.24 -12.92 -14.51
CA THR A 23 15.39 -13.76 -14.85
C THR A 23 16.15 -14.22 -13.59
N LEU A 24 16.28 -13.36 -12.56
CA LEU A 24 16.91 -13.74 -11.30
C LEU A 24 16.08 -14.77 -10.54
N THR A 25 14.76 -14.58 -10.45
CA THR A 25 13.84 -15.54 -9.83
C THR A 25 13.93 -16.92 -10.50
N GLU A 26 13.86 -16.97 -11.82
CA GLU A 26 14.01 -18.21 -12.59
C GLU A 26 15.38 -18.87 -12.37
N SER A 27 16.47 -18.08 -12.33
CA SER A 27 17.83 -18.59 -12.08
C SER A 27 18.01 -19.14 -10.67
N LEU A 28 17.39 -18.52 -9.66
CA LEU A 28 17.37 -19.04 -8.29
C LEU A 28 16.64 -20.38 -8.22
N LEU A 29 15.46 -20.48 -8.84
CA LEU A 29 14.67 -21.72 -8.90
C LEU A 29 15.41 -22.83 -9.67
N TYR A 30 16.07 -22.49 -10.77
CA TYR A 30 16.86 -23.45 -11.54
C TYR A 30 18.10 -23.94 -10.75
N SER A 31 18.86 -23.02 -10.18
CA SER A 31 20.07 -23.35 -9.44
C SER A 31 19.82 -24.10 -8.13
N SER A 32 18.62 -23.93 -7.55
CA SER A 32 18.16 -24.70 -6.40
C SER A 32 17.59 -26.09 -6.78
N GLY A 33 17.40 -26.36 -8.08
CA GLY A 33 16.79 -27.61 -8.58
C GLY A 33 15.26 -27.64 -8.48
N ALA A 34 14.62 -26.53 -8.16
CA ALA A 34 13.15 -26.43 -8.09
C ALA A 34 12.48 -26.53 -9.47
N ILE A 35 13.17 -26.06 -10.53
CA ILE A 35 12.75 -26.20 -11.92
C ILE A 35 13.84 -26.90 -12.74
N LYS A 36 13.44 -27.63 -13.78
CA LYS A 36 14.36 -28.43 -14.62
C LYS A 36 14.97 -27.62 -15.76
N GLU A 37 14.29 -26.60 -16.24
CA GLU A 37 14.68 -25.76 -17.37
C GLU A 37 14.50 -24.29 -17.02
N LEU A 38 15.41 -23.44 -17.51
CA LEU A 38 15.30 -21.98 -17.37
C LEU A 38 14.19 -21.45 -18.27
N GLY A 39 13.19 -20.80 -17.71
CA GLY A 39 12.23 -20.01 -18.48
C GLY A 39 12.92 -18.78 -19.11
N SER A 40 12.40 -18.32 -20.25
CA SER A 40 12.88 -17.11 -20.91
C SER A 40 11.77 -16.07 -20.99
N VAL A 41 12.05 -14.86 -20.51
CA VAL A 41 11.15 -13.71 -20.62
C VAL A 41 10.84 -13.40 -22.09
N ASP A 42 11.87 -13.48 -22.96
CA ASP A 42 11.76 -13.19 -24.40
C ASP A 42 10.85 -14.19 -25.14
N SER A 43 10.75 -15.42 -24.67
CA SER A 43 9.88 -16.47 -25.25
C SER A 43 8.54 -16.64 -24.52
N GLY A 44 8.29 -15.87 -23.46
CA GLY A 44 7.04 -15.94 -22.70
C GLY A 44 6.81 -17.25 -21.92
N THR A 45 7.88 -18.00 -21.62
CA THR A 45 7.81 -19.30 -20.93
C THR A 45 8.10 -19.21 -19.43
N THR A 46 8.19 -18.00 -18.87
CA THR A 46 8.42 -17.77 -17.45
C THR A 46 7.20 -18.17 -16.61
N LYS A 47 7.46 -18.77 -15.45
CA LYS A 47 6.40 -19.20 -14.51
C LYS A 47 5.89 -18.06 -13.61
N THR A 48 6.63 -16.95 -13.53
CA THR A 48 6.33 -15.84 -12.61
C THR A 48 5.51 -14.72 -13.23
N ASP A 49 5.64 -14.44 -14.53
CA ASP A 49 4.86 -13.41 -15.21
C ASP A 49 3.62 -14.05 -15.87
N THR A 50 2.50 -14.00 -15.17
CA THR A 50 1.26 -14.67 -15.62
C THR A 50 0.40 -13.79 -16.52
N MET A 51 0.47 -12.46 -16.38
CA MET A 51 -0.36 -11.52 -17.13
C MET A 51 0.27 -11.07 -18.44
N PHE A 52 -0.54 -10.90 -19.49
CA PHE A 52 -0.11 -10.35 -20.78
C PHE A 52 0.48 -8.93 -20.63
N LEU A 53 -0.15 -8.09 -19.79
CA LEU A 53 0.32 -6.75 -19.48
C LEU A 53 1.70 -6.70 -18.81
N GLU A 54 1.98 -7.63 -17.90
CA GLU A 54 3.29 -7.76 -17.26
C GLU A 54 4.36 -8.00 -18.29
N ARG A 55 4.08 -8.90 -19.23
CA ARG A 55 4.98 -9.25 -20.35
C ARG A 55 5.16 -8.10 -21.34
N GLN A 56 4.07 -7.39 -21.68
CA GLN A 56 4.09 -6.30 -22.65
C GLN A 56 4.83 -5.06 -22.12
N ARG A 57 4.66 -4.74 -20.82
CA ARG A 57 5.25 -3.54 -20.19
C ARG A 57 6.55 -3.83 -19.44
N GLY A 58 6.92 -5.09 -19.24
CA GLY A 58 8.09 -5.50 -18.46
C GLY A 58 7.98 -5.13 -16.97
N ILE A 59 6.75 -4.97 -16.43
CA ILE A 59 6.49 -4.62 -15.04
C ILE A 59 5.70 -5.73 -14.36
N THR A 60 6.06 -6.07 -13.13
CA THR A 60 5.22 -6.95 -12.29
C THR A 60 4.08 -6.12 -11.71
N ILE A 61 2.86 -6.59 -11.92
CA ILE A 61 1.62 -5.94 -11.47
C ILE A 61 1.09 -6.63 -10.22
N GLN A 62 1.11 -7.97 -10.20
CA GLN A 62 0.62 -8.77 -9.07
C GLN A 62 1.76 -9.46 -8.34
N THR A 63 1.64 -9.55 -7.01
CA THR A 63 2.56 -10.32 -6.18
C THR A 63 2.46 -11.81 -6.49
N ALA A 64 3.55 -12.42 -6.96
CA ALA A 64 3.67 -13.85 -7.13
C ALA A 64 4.49 -14.49 -6.01
N ILE A 65 4.16 -15.72 -5.63
CA ILE A 65 4.87 -16.46 -4.58
C ILE A 65 5.35 -17.77 -5.14
N THR A 66 6.67 -17.97 -5.11
CA THR A 66 7.32 -19.22 -5.46
C THR A 66 8.21 -19.68 -4.31
N SER A 67 8.61 -20.94 -4.29
CA SER A 67 9.49 -21.43 -3.24
C SER A 67 10.49 -22.44 -3.75
N PHE A 68 11.63 -22.50 -3.06
CA PHE A 68 12.59 -23.59 -3.21
C PHE A 68 13.06 -24.06 -1.84
N GLN A 69 13.61 -25.28 -1.79
CA GLN A 69 14.20 -25.83 -0.59
C GLN A 69 15.65 -26.22 -0.85
N ARG A 70 16.53 -25.86 0.08
CA ARG A 70 17.91 -26.30 0.11
C ARG A 70 18.24 -26.81 1.52
N GLU A 71 18.63 -28.09 1.62
CA GLU A 71 18.86 -28.74 2.91
C GLU A 71 17.66 -28.56 3.87
N ASN A 72 17.87 -27.96 5.03
CA ASN A 72 16.85 -27.71 6.05
C ASN A 72 16.25 -26.29 5.99
N VAL A 73 16.44 -25.56 4.88
CA VAL A 73 15.90 -24.21 4.69
C VAL A 73 14.94 -24.18 3.50
N LYS A 74 13.70 -23.78 3.77
CA LYS A 74 12.71 -23.44 2.74
C LYS A 74 12.74 -21.93 2.54
N VAL A 75 12.92 -21.50 1.31
CA VAL A 75 12.90 -20.08 0.92
C VAL A 75 11.67 -19.81 0.09
N ASN A 76 10.80 -18.95 0.59
CA ASN A 76 9.70 -18.41 -0.20
C ASN A 76 10.16 -17.10 -0.84
N ILE A 77 10.04 -17.00 -2.15
CA ILE A 77 10.30 -15.78 -2.93
C ILE A 77 8.97 -15.09 -3.16
N VAL A 78 8.85 -13.89 -2.66
CA VAL A 78 7.71 -12.99 -2.88
C VAL A 78 8.12 -11.99 -3.94
N ASP A 79 7.60 -12.15 -5.14
CA ASP A 79 7.83 -11.23 -6.24
C ASP A 79 6.86 -10.05 -6.13
N THR A 80 7.38 -8.83 -5.93
CA THR A 80 6.58 -7.65 -5.62
C THR A 80 6.40 -6.74 -6.82
N PRO A 81 5.24 -6.05 -6.96
CA PRO A 81 5.10 -4.97 -7.93
C PRO A 81 6.18 -3.91 -7.76
N GLY A 82 6.63 -3.32 -8.88
CA GLY A 82 7.66 -2.29 -8.84
C GLY A 82 7.14 -0.87 -9.03
N HIS A 83 5.87 -0.67 -9.41
CA HIS A 83 5.33 0.65 -9.78
C HIS A 83 4.72 1.39 -8.58
N MET A 84 4.83 2.73 -8.57
CA MET A 84 4.39 3.60 -7.47
C MET A 84 2.89 3.55 -7.17
N ASP A 85 2.05 3.40 -8.20
CA ASP A 85 0.59 3.35 -8.03
C ASP A 85 0.13 2.06 -7.32
N PHE A 86 1.02 1.04 -7.26
CA PHE A 86 0.82 -0.19 -6.50
C PHE A 86 1.58 -0.20 -5.16
N LEU A 87 1.96 0.98 -4.67
CA LEU A 87 2.78 1.08 -3.46
C LEU A 87 2.15 0.40 -2.25
N ALA A 88 0.83 0.37 -2.14
CA ALA A 88 0.16 -0.34 -1.06
C ALA A 88 0.28 -1.86 -1.18
N ASP A 89 0.23 -2.42 -2.39
CA ASP A 89 0.50 -3.85 -2.63
C ASP A 89 1.96 -4.17 -2.33
N VAL A 90 2.87 -3.25 -2.71
CA VAL A 90 4.28 -3.34 -2.32
C VAL A 90 4.40 -3.40 -0.80
N TYR A 91 3.84 -2.44 -0.05
CA TYR A 91 3.93 -2.44 1.41
C TYR A 91 3.30 -3.68 2.06
N ARG A 92 2.15 -4.15 1.56
CA ARG A 92 1.54 -5.40 2.04
C ARG A 92 2.46 -6.61 1.83
N SER A 93 3.04 -6.72 0.63
CA SER A 93 3.99 -7.77 0.30
C SER A 93 5.29 -7.65 1.12
N LEU A 94 5.79 -6.42 1.31
CA LEU A 94 6.97 -6.16 2.14
C LEU A 94 6.73 -6.53 3.61
N SER A 95 5.52 -6.34 4.15
CA SER A 95 5.21 -6.62 5.56
C SER A 95 5.47 -8.08 5.96
N VAL A 96 5.45 -9.00 4.99
CA VAL A 96 5.63 -10.44 5.23
C VAL A 96 7.04 -10.94 4.93
N LEU A 97 8.01 -10.07 4.64
CA LEU A 97 9.38 -10.46 4.30
C LEU A 97 10.27 -10.55 5.53
N ASP A 98 11.23 -11.45 5.49
CA ASP A 98 12.34 -11.53 6.46
C ASP A 98 13.58 -10.76 5.95
N GLY A 99 13.66 -10.52 4.65
CA GLY A 99 14.69 -9.75 4.00
C GLY A 99 14.38 -9.51 2.53
N ALA A 100 15.15 -8.65 1.88
CA ALA A 100 14.95 -8.28 0.49
C ALA A 100 16.24 -8.27 -0.31
N ILE A 101 16.14 -8.66 -1.58
CA ILE A 101 17.19 -8.49 -2.58
C ILE A 101 16.78 -7.30 -3.46
N LEU A 102 17.53 -6.21 -3.38
CA LEU A 102 17.35 -5.06 -4.25
C LEU A 102 18.31 -5.18 -5.44
N LEU A 103 17.73 -5.45 -6.60
CA LEU A 103 18.45 -5.72 -7.83
C LEU A 103 18.83 -4.41 -8.53
N ILE A 104 20.11 -4.26 -8.89
CA ILE A 104 20.66 -3.10 -9.59
C ILE A 104 21.31 -3.60 -10.87
N SER A 105 20.96 -3.02 -12.01
CA SER A 105 21.64 -3.32 -13.28
C SER A 105 23.03 -2.68 -13.31
N ALA A 106 24.06 -3.47 -13.56
CA ALA A 106 25.44 -2.94 -13.67
C ALA A 106 25.61 -1.91 -14.80
N LYS A 107 24.74 -1.99 -15.82
CA LYS A 107 24.75 -1.06 -16.96
C LYS A 107 24.00 0.23 -16.66
N ASP A 108 22.84 0.12 -16.03
CA ASP A 108 21.90 1.24 -15.87
C ASP A 108 22.10 1.96 -14.53
N GLY A 109 22.84 1.37 -13.58
CA GLY A 109 23.09 1.90 -12.24
C GLY A 109 21.82 2.01 -11.40
N VAL A 110 21.83 2.93 -10.42
CA VAL A 110 20.70 3.20 -9.53
C VAL A 110 19.69 4.10 -10.22
N GLN A 111 18.55 3.52 -10.56
CA GLN A 111 17.44 4.20 -11.20
C GLN A 111 16.47 4.81 -10.16
N SER A 112 15.61 5.73 -10.62
CA SER A 112 14.60 6.39 -9.77
C SER A 112 13.75 5.41 -8.97
N GLN A 113 13.31 4.33 -9.62
CA GLN A 113 12.49 3.29 -9.00
C GLN A 113 13.27 2.50 -7.93
N THR A 114 14.56 2.23 -8.14
CA THR A 114 15.43 1.58 -7.14
C THR A 114 15.48 2.40 -5.84
N ARG A 115 15.55 3.74 -5.95
CA ARG A 115 15.57 4.65 -4.78
C ARG A 115 14.28 4.59 -3.99
N ILE A 116 13.13 4.55 -4.68
CA ILE A 116 11.82 4.45 -4.07
C ILE A 116 11.67 3.14 -3.29
N LEU A 117 12.05 2.02 -3.92
CA LEU A 117 12.00 0.70 -3.30
C LEU A 117 12.94 0.61 -2.09
N PHE A 118 14.14 1.18 -2.20
CA PHE A 118 15.07 1.26 -1.08
C PHE A 118 14.51 2.07 0.09
N HIS A 119 13.88 3.21 -0.18
CA HIS A 119 13.23 4.02 0.85
C HIS A 119 12.10 3.25 1.55
N ALA A 120 11.25 2.55 0.79
CA ALA A 120 10.17 1.72 1.33
C ALA A 120 10.71 0.60 2.24
N LEU A 121 11.75 -0.12 1.80
CA LEU A 121 12.39 -1.17 2.59
C LEU A 121 12.99 -0.64 3.90
N ARG A 122 13.67 0.50 3.86
CA ARG A 122 14.22 1.15 5.06
C ARG A 122 13.13 1.59 6.04
N LYS A 123 12.06 2.21 5.54
CA LYS A 123 10.93 2.65 6.37
C LYS A 123 10.29 1.48 7.11
N MET A 124 10.29 0.29 6.51
CA MET A 124 9.76 -0.94 7.11
C MET A 124 10.80 -1.75 7.90
N ASN A 125 12.03 -1.26 8.04
CA ASN A 125 13.13 -1.96 8.71
C ASN A 125 13.33 -3.40 8.18
N ILE A 126 13.37 -3.56 6.85
CA ILE A 126 13.62 -4.85 6.20
C ILE A 126 15.09 -4.94 5.80
N PRO A 127 15.84 -5.96 6.25
CA PRO A 127 17.21 -6.19 5.84
C PRO A 127 17.35 -6.30 4.32
N ILE A 128 18.35 -5.62 3.72
CA ILE A 128 18.52 -5.50 2.27
C ILE A 128 19.87 -6.04 1.85
N ILE A 129 19.87 -6.85 0.79
CA ILE A 129 21.05 -7.20 0.00
C ILE A 129 20.98 -6.42 -1.32
N PHE A 130 22.04 -5.75 -1.70
CA PHE A 130 22.20 -5.25 -3.06
C PHE A 130 22.77 -6.35 -3.95
N PHE A 131 22.10 -6.65 -5.05
CA PHE A 131 22.62 -7.57 -6.06
C PHE A 131 22.82 -6.85 -7.39
N ILE A 132 24.08 -6.68 -7.77
CA ILE A 132 24.46 -6.04 -9.04
C ILE A 132 24.41 -7.09 -10.14
N ASN A 133 23.36 -7.01 -10.97
CA ASN A 133 23.09 -7.94 -12.07
C ASN A 133 23.66 -7.46 -13.40
N LYS A 134 23.69 -8.35 -14.39
CA LYS A 134 24.14 -8.09 -15.77
C LYS A 134 25.64 -7.72 -15.88
N ILE A 135 26.48 -8.27 -15.00
CA ILE A 135 27.94 -8.03 -15.05
C ILE A 135 28.61 -8.61 -16.31
N ASP A 136 27.89 -9.38 -17.11
CA ASP A 136 28.31 -9.99 -18.37
C ASP A 136 28.22 -9.04 -19.58
N GLN A 137 27.62 -7.84 -19.40
CA GLN A 137 27.50 -6.86 -20.47
C GLN A 137 28.81 -6.09 -20.70
N ASN A 138 28.99 -5.62 -21.93
CA ASN A 138 30.19 -4.88 -22.29
C ASN A 138 30.19 -3.43 -21.74
N GLY A 139 31.36 -2.94 -21.34
CA GLY A 139 31.55 -1.54 -20.94
C GLY A 139 31.15 -1.25 -19.48
N ILE A 140 31.03 -2.27 -18.65
CA ILE A 140 30.72 -2.12 -17.23
C ILE A 140 31.96 -1.70 -16.46
N ASN A 141 31.81 -0.67 -15.61
CA ASN A 141 32.75 -0.24 -14.59
C ASN A 141 32.10 -0.38 -13.20
N LEU A 142 32.45 -1.39 -12.44
CA LEU A 142 31.85 -1.64 -11.10
C LEU A 142 32.17 -0.51 -10.10
N PRO A 143 33.34 0.09 -10.03
CA PRO A 143 33.58 1.27 -9.20
C PRO A 143 32.58 2.40 -9.39
N ASP A 144 32.16 2.69 -10.62
CA ASP A 144 31.17 3.73 -10.91
C ASP A 144 29.77 3.32 -10.35
N VAL A 145 29.43 2.01 -10.43
CA VAL A 145 28.19 1.50 -9.86
C VAL A 145 28.20 1.59 -8.33
N TYR A 146 29.34 1.29 -7.68
CA TYR A 146 29.47 1.42 -6.23
C TYR A 146 29.34 2.89 -5.80
N GLN A 147 29.96 3.80 -6.55
CA GLN A 147 29.83 5.23 -6.28
C GLN A 147 28.39 5.70 -6.45
N ASP A 148 27.71 5.24 -7.49
CA ASP A 148 26.28 5.54 -7.73
C ASP A 148 25.38 5.03 -6.60
N ILE A 149 25.67 3.84 -6.05
CA ILE A 149 24.96 3.30 -4.87
C ILE A 149 25.23 4.19 -3.65
N LYS A 150 26.47 4.57 -3.39
CA LYS A 150 26.84 5.45 -2.27
C LYS A 150 26.14 6.80 -2.37
N ASP A 151 26.21 7.44 -3.52
CA ASP A 151 25.64 8.77 -3.73
C ASP A 151 24.10 8.78 -3.60
N LYS A 152 23.44 7.76 -4.15
CA LYS A 152 21.97 7.76 -4.31
C LYS A 152 21.23 6.96 -3.26
N LEU A 153 21.82 5.93 -2.66
CA LEU A 153 21.17 5.05 -1.69
C LEU A 153 21.78 5.20 -0.29
N SER A 154 22.97 4.67 -0.06
CA SER A 154 23.66 4.72 1.24
C SER A 154 25.16 4.58 1.10
N ASP A 155 25.91 5.33 1.92
CA ASP A 155 27.36 5.19 2.05
C ASP A 155 27.77 3.90 2.78
N ASP A 156 26.88 3.35 3.60
CA ASP A 156 27.10 2.15 4.43
C ASP A 156 26.94 0.86 3.62
N ILE A 157 27.80 0.66 2.63
CA ILE A 157 27.83 -0.58 1.84
C ILE A 157 29.08 -1.40 2.14
N ILE A 158 28.95 -2.72 2.08
CA ILE A 158 30.06 -3.65 2.18
C ILE A 158 30.10 -4.57 0.97
N ILE A 159 31.20 -4.54 0.22
CA ILE A 159 31.37 -5.36 -0.99
C ILE A 159 31.84 -6.75 -0.54
N LYS A 160 31.04 -7.79 -0.81
CA LYS A 160 31.32 -9.17 -0.33
C LYS A 160 32.01 -10.04 -1.38
N GLN A 161 32.25 -9.54 -2.58
CA GLN A 161 32.76 -10.34 -3.68
C GLN A 161 33.72 -9.58 -4.57
N THR A 162 34.74 -10.26 -5.08
CA THR A 162 35.59 -9.79 -6.16
C THR A 162 35.07 -10.31 -7.49
N VAL A 163 35.04 -9.44 -8.51
CA VAL A 163 34.54 -9.77 -9.84
C VAL A 163 35.63 -9.63 -10.87
N ASN A 164 35.87 -10.67 -11.64
CA ASN A 164 36.75 -10.59 -12.82
C ASN A 164 35.85 -10.49 -14.07
N LEU A 165 36.00 -9.35 -14.79
CA LEU A 165 35.23 -9.06 -16.00
C LEU A 165 35.94 -9.47 -17.29
N ASN A 166 37.17 -10.02 -17.23
CA ASN A 166 37.96 -10.36 -18.40
C ASN A 166 37.48 -11.65 -19.08
N LEU A 167 37.14 -11.60 -20.36
CA LEU A 167 36.76 -12.69 -21.26
C LEU A 167 35.51 -13.52 -20.84
N LYS A 168 35.44 -13.98 -19.61
CA LYS A 168 34.28 -14.65 -19.01
C LYS A 168 34.16 -14.14 -17.58
N PRO A 169 33.15 -13.30 -17.26
CA PRO A 169 32.95 -12.79 -15.91
C PRO A 169 32.77 -13.94 -14.94
N TYR A 170 33.43 -13.86 -13.80
CA TYR A 170 33.21 -14.79 -12.68
C TYR A 170 33.30 -14.02 -11.35
N VAL A 171 32.69 -14.59 -10.33
CA VAL A 171 32.54 -13.99 -9.00
C VAL A 171 33.20 -14.90 -7.98
N ILE A 172 34.01 -14.32 -7.11
CA ILE A 172 34.66 -15.01 -5.99
C ILE A 172 34.29 -14.27 -4.70
N ASP A 173 33.93 -15.01 -3.66
CA ASP A 173 33.69 -14.41 -2.34
C ASP A 173 34.98 -13.80 -1.79
N TYR A 174 34.81 -12.64 -1.21
CA TYR A 174 35.93 -11.87 -0.67
C TYR A 174 36.25 -12.36 0.74
N THR A 175 37.51 -12.56 1.04
CA THR A 175 37.99 -13.02 2.35
C THR A 175 38.94 -12.03 3.03
N GLU A 176 39.21 -10.87 2.43
CA GLU A 176 40.26 -9.96 2.87
C GLU A 176 39.84 -9.00 3.99
N PRO A 177 40.77 -8.64 4.92
CA PRO A 177 40.49 -7.77 6.07
C PRO A 177 40.05 -6.34 5.74
N GLU A 178 40.43 -5.81 4.58
CA GLU A 178 40.14 -4.43 4.16
C GLU A 178 38.63 -4.10 4.12
N GLN A 179 37.78 -5.11 4.01
CA GLN A 179 36.32 -4.92 4.00
C GLN A 179 35.73 -4.60 5.37
N TRP A 180 36.45 -4.89 6.43
CA TRP A 180 35.99 -4.71 7.78
C TRP A 180 36.01 -3.24 8.24
N GLU A 181 36.67 -2.34 7.48
CA GLU A 181 36.73 -0.92 7.86
C GLU A 181 35.35 -0.32 8.08
N THR A 182 34.39 -0.57 7.18
CA THR A 182 33.02 -0.05 7.31
C THR A 182 32.31 -0.62 8.56
N VAL A 183 32.60 -1.87 8.92
CA VAL A 183 32.06 -2.50 10.12
C VAL A 183 32.68 -1.90 11.37
N ILE A 184 34.00 -1.72 11.36
CA ILE A 184 34.79 -1.18 12.48
C ILE A 184 34.40 0.26 12.77
N VAL A 185 34.31 1.12 11.74
CA VAL A 185 33.95 2.54 11.88
C VAL A 185 32.53 2.73 12.41
N GLY A 186 31.63 1.78 12.16
CA GLY A 186 30.27 1.84 12.65
C GLY A 186 30.07 1.42 14.11
N ASN A 187 31.12 0.96 14.81
CA ASN A 187 31.04 0.51 16.19
C ASN A 187 32.21 1.09 17.02
N ASP A 188 31.89 1.96 17.97
CA ASP A 188 32.87 2.69 18.80
C ASP A 188 33.85 1.75 19.54
N TYR A 189 33.37 0.61 20.02
CA TYR A 189 34.19 -0.37 20.73
C TYR A 189 35.20 -1.08 19.79
N LEU A 190 34.77 -1.45 18.59
CA LEU A 190 35.65 -2.05 17.58
C LEU A 190 36.65 -1.00 17.06
N LEU A 191 36.22 0.23 16.88
CA LEU A 191 37.06 1.34 16.46
C LEU A 191 38.15 1.65 17.51
N GLU A 192 37.81 1.68 18.80
CA GLU A 192 38.76 1.84 19.89
C GLU A 192 39.78 0.71 19.91
N LYS A 193 39.34 -0.55 19.81
CA LYS A 193 40.23 -1.71 19.73
C LYS A 193 41.20 -1.61 18.54
N TYR A 194 40.69 -1.22 17.38
CA TYR A 194 41.48 -1.08 16.15
C TYR A 194 42.54 0.03 16.27
N THR A 195 42.15 1.18 16.80
CA THR A 195 43.06 2.34 16.99
C THR A 195 44.17 2.07 18.01
N ILE A 196 43.92 1.22 19.01
CA ILE A 196 44.94 0.83 20.02
C ILE A 196 45.83 -0.34 19.53
N GLY A 197 45.62 -0.81 18.29
CA GLY A 197 46.41 -1.89 17.67
C GLY A 197 46.11 -3.28 18.24
N LYS A 198 44.97 -3.50 18.90
CA LYS A 198 44.53 -4.82 19.35
C LYS A 198 44.01 -5.64 18.16
N THR A 199 44.35 -6.95 18.18
CA THR A 199 43.78 -7.89 17.18
C THR A 199 42.27 -8.00 17.35
N LEU A 200 41.54 -7.76 16.26
CA LEU A 200 40.11 -7.97 16.21
C LEU A 200 39.80 -9.44 15.91
N ASN A 201 38.79 -9.99 16.61
CA ASN A 201 38.34 -11.35 16.34
C ASN A 201 37.36 -11.35 15.18
N ILE A 202 37.56 -12.20 14.19
CA ILE A 202 36.67 -12.33 13.01
C ILE A 202 35.22 -12.61 13.47
N ALA A 203 35.00 -13.43 14.49
CA ALA A 203 33.67 -13.72 15.02
C ALA A 203 32.96 -12.46 15.60
N GLU A 204 33.72 -11.50 16.19
CA GLU A 204 33.17 -10.23 16.67
C GLU A 204 32.77 -9.34 15.47
N LEU A 205 33.58 -9.33 14.42
CA LEU A 205 33.30 -8.56 13.19
C LEU A 205 32.08 -9.11 12.45
N GLU A 206 32.00 -10.43 12.28
CA GLU A 206 30.84 -11.10 11.66
C GLU A 206 29.55 -10.88 12.45
N LYS A 207 29.65 -10.88 13.78
CA LYS A 207 28.50 -10.61 14.63
C LYS A 207 28.01 -9.18 14.45
N GLU A 208 28.90 -8.20 14.50
CA GLU A 208 28.58 -6.79 14.29
C GLU A 208 28.01 -6.53 12.89
N GLU A 209 28.62 -7.12 11.87
CA GLU A 209 28.12 -7.06 10.50
C GLU A 209 26.66 -7.54 10.42
N ASN A 210 26.39 -8.72 10.98
CA ASN A 210 25.04 -9.29 10.98
C ASN A 210 24.03 -8.40 11.75
N GLU A 211 24.41 -7.87 12.92
CA GLU A 211 23.55 -6.98 13.70
C GLU A 211 23.23 -5.69 12.93
N ARG A 212 24.21 -5.11 12.23
CA ARG A 212 24.01 -3.91 11.42
C ARG A 212 23.20 -4.18 10.16
N ILE A 213 23.33 -5.35 9.54
CA ILE A 213 22.48 -5.75 8.40
C ILE A 213 21.03 -5.90 8.88
N GLN A 214 20.81 -6.57 10.04
CA GLN A 214 19.47 -6.74 10.60
C GLN A 214 18.81 -5.41 11.02
N SER A 215 19.61 -4.45 11.47
CA SER A 215 19.13 -3.10 11.82
C SER A 215 19.04 -2.13 10.62
N CYS A 216 19.25 -2.61 9.39
CA CYS A 216 19.23 -1.82 8.16
C CYS A 216 20.22 -0.63 8.18
N SER A 217 21.36 -0.77 8.88
CA SER A 217 22.43 0.22 8.95
C SER A 217 23.69 -0.17 8.15
N LEU A 218 23.70 -1.35 7.53
CA LEU A 218 24.75 -1.81 6.64
C LEU A 218 24.16 -2.69 5.53
N TYR A 219 24.64 -2.52 4.29
CA TYR A 219 24.09 -3.16 3.10
C TYR A 219 25.14 -3.97 2.36
N PRO A 220 25.11 -5.31 2.38
CA PRO A 220 26.02 -6.15 1.65
C PRO A 220 25.74 -6.11 0.14
N VAL A 221 26.81 -6.04 -0.66
CA VAL A 221 26.78 -5.99 -2.12
C VAL A 221 27.29 -7.30 -2.69
N TYR A 222 26.47 -7.95 -3.50
CA TYR A 222 26.78 -9.15 -4.27
C TYR A 222 26.65 -8.89 -5.76
N HIS A 223 27.26 -9.75 -6.57
CA HIS A 223 27.34 -9.57 -8.00
C HIS A 223 26.93 -10.83 -8.76
N GLY A 224 26.43 -10.64 -9.99
CA GLY A 224 26.18 -11.77 -10.85
C GLY A 224 25.60 -11.42 -12.22
N SER A 225 25.33 -12.47 -12.96
CA SER A 225 24.53 -12.44 -14.18
C SER A 225 23.47 -13.53 -14.08
N ALA A 226 22.24 -13.10 -13.87
CA ALA A 226 21.10 -14.02 -13.80
C ALA A 226 20.96 -14.80 -15.11
N LYS A 227 21.15 -14.15 -16.27
CA LYS A 227 21.08 -14.78 -17.59
C LYS A 227 22.09 -15.91 -17.78
N ASN A 228 23.30 -15.72 -17.27
CA ASN A 228 24.41 -16.68 -17.42
C ASN A 228 24.64 -17.54 -16.18
N ASN A 229 23.75 -17.45 -15.19
CA ASN A 229 23.81 -18.20 -13.93
C ASN A 229 25.12 -17.98 -13.13
N ILE A 230 25.72 -16.76 -13.23
CA ILE A 230 26.96 -16.37 -12.55
C ILE A 230 26.61 -15.74 -11.21
N GLY A 231 27.27 -16.13 -10.10
CA GLY A 231 27.04 -15.59 -8.75
C GLY A 231 25.76 -16.07 -8.07
N ILE A 232 24.93 -16.85 -8.76
CA ILE A 232 23.61 -17.28 -8.24
C ILE A 232 23.75 -18.31 -7.12
N LYS A 233 24.72 -19.24 -7.24
CA LYS A 233 24.96 -20.23 -6.16
C LYS A 233 25.41 -19.55 -4.87
N GLN A 234 26.30 -18.56 -4.96
CA GLN A 234 26.75 -17.76 -3.82
C GLN A 234 25.57 -16.99 -3.20
N LEU A 235 24.71 -16.40 -4.03
CA LEU A 235 23.51 -15.71 -3.54
C LEU A 235 22.57 -16.65 -2.79
N ILE A 236 22.35 -17.88 -3.29
CA ILE A 236 21.54 -18.89 -2.59
C ILE A 236 22.19 -19.25 -1.23
N GLU A 237 23.53 -19.41 -1.18
CA GLU A 237 24.25 -19.68 0.07
C GLU A 237 24.06 -18.58 1.10
N VAL A 238 24.15 -17.34 0.67
CA VAL A 238 23.93 -16.15 1.51
C VAL A 238 22.50 -16.10 2.03
N ILE A 239 21.51 -16.31 1.17
CA ILE A 239 20.08 -16.30 1.56
C ILE A 239 19.80 -17.41 2.59
N THR A 240 20.34 -18.62 2.39
CA THR A 240 20.08 -19.77 3.27
C THR A 240 20.92 -19.78 4.53
N SER A 241 21.97 -18.96 4.60
CA SER A 241 22.83 -18.80 5.77
C SER A 241 22.15 -18.02 6.91
N LYS A 242 22.94 -17.42 7.79
CA LYS A 242 22.46 -16.64 8.93
C LYS A 242 22.06 -15.19 8.58
N LEU A 243 22.23 -14.76 7.34
CA LEU A 243 22.05 -13.35 6.96
C LEU A 243 20.62 -12.86 7.16
N PHE A 244 19.63 -13.71 6.87
CA PHE A 244 18.22 -13.40 7.16
C PHE A 244 17.74 -14.22 8.35
N SER A 245 17.30 -13.51 9.39
CA SER A 245 16.69 -14.13 10.55
C SER A 245 15.19 -14.23 10.33
N PRO A 246 14.58 -15.43 10.32
CA PRO A 246 13.15 -15.54 10.16
C PRO A 246 12.42 -14.84 11.30
N THR A 247 11.46 -14.01 10.99
CA THR A 247 10.58 -13.35 11.95
C THR A 247 9.57 -14.37 12.49
N GLN A 248 10.05 -15.32 13.27
CA GLN A 248 9.23 -16.34 13.93
C GLN A 248 9.22 -16.06 15.43
N LEU A 249 8.04 -16.09 16.03
CA LEU A 249 7.88 -15.95 17.47
C LEU A 249 7.78 -17.36 18.10
N ASN A 250 8.63 -17.66 19.06
CA ASN A 250 8.54 -18.89 19.84
C ASN A 250 7.30 -18.84 20.74
N SER A 251 6.18 -19.30 20.24
CA SER A 251 4.92 -19.35 20.96
C SER A 251 3.99 -20.39 20.36
N ASP A 252 3.29 -21.12 21.22
CA ASP A 252 2.27 -22.09 20.82
C ASP A 252 0.95 -21.42 20.38
N LYS A 253 0.75 -20.14 20.69
CA LYS A 253 -0.44 -19.41 20.27
C LYS A 253 -0.33 -18.98 18.81
N LEU A 254 -1.36 -19.31 18.05
CA LEU A 254 -1.45 -18.96 16.64
C LEU A 254 -1.45 -17.44 16.44
N CYS A 255 -0.63 -16.97 15.51
CA CYS A 255 -0.67 -15.64 14.95
C CYS A 255 -0.33 -15.68 13.46
N GLY A 256 -1.25 -15.25 12.62
CA GLY A 256 -1.05 -15.12 11.17
C GLY A 256 -1.68 -13.84 10.65
N ASN A 257 -1.15 -13.30 9.54
CA ASN A 257 -1.65 -12.10 8.90
C ASN A 257 -2.05 -12.36 7.45
N VAL A 258 -3.24 -11.91 7.08
CA VAL A 258 -3.71 -11.91 5.68
C VAL A 258 -3.09 -10.72 4.95
N PHE A 259 -2.26 -10.98 3.95
CA PHE A 259 -1.56 -9.92 3.21
C PHE A 259 -1.95 -9.82 1.73
N LYS A 260 -2.57 -10.87 1.16
CA LYS A 260 -3.01 -10.89 -0.23
C LYS A 260 -4.33 -11.66 -0.36
N VAL A 261 -5.22 -11.16 -1.21
CA VAL A 261 -6.43 -11.85 -1.69
C VAL A 261 -6.40 -11.81 -3.21
N GLU A 262 -6.70 -12.92 -3.85
CA GLU A 262 -6.83 -12.98 -5.30
C GLU A 262 -7.93 -13.95 -5.72
N TYR A 263 -8.37 -13.84 -6.96
CA TYR A 263 -9.34 -14.73 -7.57
C TYR A 263 -8.68 -15.50 -8.72
N SER A 264 -8.74 -16.82 -8.64
CA SER A 264 -8.27 -17.69 -9.72
C SER A 264 -9.12 -17.54 -10.99
N ASP A 265 -8.68 -18.12 -12.11
CA ASP A 265 -9.39 -18.03 -13.39
C ASP A 265 -10.78 -18.71 -13.35
N ASP A 266 -10.97 -19.67 -12.46
CA ASP A 266 -12.25 -20.34 -12.17
C ASP A 266 -13.10 -19.61 -11.12
N GLY A 267 -12.72 -18.38 -10.71
CA GLY A 267 -13.46 -17.53 -9.79
C GLY A 267 -13.32 -17.92 -8.31
N GLN A 268 -12.40 -18.82 -7.95
CA GLN A 268 -12.20 -19.20 -6.56
C GLN A 268 -11.40 -18.13 -5.82
N ARG A 269 -11.89 -17.72 -4.64
CA ARG A 269 -11.22 -16.75 -3.78
C ARG A 269 -10.11 -17.40 -2.97
N LEU A 270 -8.87 -16.93 -3.16
CA LEU A 270 -7.64 -17.40 -2.54
C LEU A 270 -7.10 -16.35 -1.59
N VAL A 271 -6.92 -16.72 -0.32
CA VAL A 271 -6.47 -15.83 0.75
C VAL A 271 -5.10 -16.24 1.23
N TYR A 272 -4.10 -15.39 1.04
CA TYR A 272 -2.72 -15.63 1.43
C TYR A 272 -2.46 -15.14 2.84
N VAL A 273 -1.96 -16.03 3.68
CA VAL A 273 -1.68 -15.79 5.09
C VAL A 273 -0.25 -16.15 5.42
N ARG A 274 0.49 -15.25 6.06
CA ARG A 274 1.77 -15.58 6.68
C ARG A 274 1.55 -15.95 8.14
N LEU A 275 2.09 -17.10 8.57
CA LEU A 275 2.11 -17.51 9.97
C LEU A 275 3.37 -16.98 10.67
N TYR A 276 3.21 -16.32 11.83
CA TYR A 276 4.32 -15.83 12.66
C TYR A 276 4.56 -16.69 13.89
N SER A 277 3.53 -17.31 14.46
CA SER A 277 3.63 -18.20 15.61
C SER A 277 2.49 -19.21 15.64
N GLY A 278 2.68 -20.29 16.42
CA GLY A 278 1.73 -21.40 16.54
C GLY A 278 1.64 -22.23 15.26
N THR A 279 1.02 -23.38 15.36
CA THR A 279 0.79 -24.30 14.24
C THR A 279 -0.68 -24.28 13.87
N LEU A 280 -0.99 -24.28 12.58
CA LEU A 280 -2.35 -24.36 12.06
C LEU A 280 -2.60 -25.72 11.43
N HIS A 281 -3.71 -26.35 11.81
CA HIS A 281 -4.12 -27.63 11.24
C HIS A 281 -5.41 -27.49 10.45
N LEU A 282 -5.58 -28.40 9.50
CA LEU A 282 -6.85 -28.56 8.79
C LEU A 282 -7.96 -28.84 9.80
N ARG A 283 -9.12 -28.19 9.64
CA ARG A 283 -10.30 -28.21 10.50
C ARG A 283 -10.18 -27.42 11.81
N ASP A 284 -9.09 -26.74 12.08
CA ASP A 284 -8.99 -25.83 13.21
C ASP A 284 -10.04 -24.71 13.13
N SER A 285 -10.49 -24.29 14.34
CA SER A 285 -11.36 -23.12 14.49
C SER A 285 -10.54 -21.96 15.02
N VAL A 286 -10.36 -20.92 14.20
CA VAL A 286 -9.45 -19.81 14.47
C VAL A 286 -10.22 -18.51 14.66
N ASN A 287 -9.85 -17.73 15.67
CA ASN A 287 -10.43 -16.39 15.91
C ASN A 287 -9.86 -15.41 14.89
N ILE A 288 -10.72 -14.58 14.27
CA ILE A 288 -10.34 -13.44 13.41
C ILE A 288 -10.72 -12.11 14.06
N SER A 289 -11.62 -12.13 15.02
CA SER A 289 -11.97 -11.00 15.89
C SER A 289 -12.44 -11.53 17.26
N GLU A 290 -12.78 -10.63 18.18
CA GLU A 290 -13.36 -11.03 19.48
C GLU A 290 -14.66 -11.82 19.37
N LYS A 291 -15.40 -11.62 18.28
CA LYS A 291 -16.76 -12.20 18.08
C LYS A 291 -16.83 -13.19 16.92
N GLU A 292 -15.83 -13.25 16.06
CA GLU A 292 -15.87 -14.03 14.83
C GLU A 292 -14.78 -15.10 14.81
N LYS A 293 -15.18 -16.30 14.39
CA LYS A 293 -14.30 -17.45 14.17
C LYS A 293 -14.50 -18.00 12.77
N ILE A 294 -13.43 -18.48 12.20
CA ILE A 294 -13.47 -19.25 10.95
C ILE A 294 -13.05 -20.69 11.19
N LYS A 295 -13.53 -21.59 10.36
CA LYS A 295 -13.05 -22.97 10.29
C LYS A 295 -12.18 -23.14 9.07
N VAL A 296 -11.00 -23.69 9.24
CA VAL A 296 -10.05 -23.98 8.13
C VAL A 296 -10.51 -25.26 7.44
N THR A 297 -11.13 -25.13 6.27
CA THR A 297 -11.66 -26.27 5.49
C THR A 297 -10.67 -26.78 4.49
N GLU A 298 -9.92 -25.88 3.85
CA GLU A 298 -8.93 -26.18 2.84
C GLU A 298 -7.71 -25.28 3.06
N MET A 299 -6.52 -25.87 2.98
CA MET A 299 -5.27 -25.19 3.17
C MET A 299 -4.25 -25.67 2.13
N TYR A 300 -3.58 -24.73 1.49
CA TYR A 300 -2.62 -24.98 0.43
C TYR A 300 -1.31 -24.23 0.71
N THR A 301 -0.23 -24.70 0.10
CA THR A 301 1.05 -23.98 -0.06
C THR A 301 1.38 -23.90 -1.55
N SER A 302 2.08 -22.84 -1.95
CA SER A 302 2.58 -22.72 -3.31
C SER A 302 3.97 -23.35 -3.41
N ILE A 303 4.15 -24.30 -4.30
CA ILE A 303 5.44 -24.91 -4.62
C ILE A 303 5.63 -24.82 -6.14
N ASN A 304 6.64 -24.08 -6.58
CA ASN A 304 6.95 -23.86 -8.00
C ASN A 304 5.75 -23.30 -8.81
N GLY A 305 4.92 -22.47 -8.18
CA GLY A 305 3.71 -21.89 -8.78
C GLY A 305 2.49 -22.83 -8.79
N GLU A 306 2.61 -24.07 -8.28
CA GLU A 306 1.48 -25.00 -8.15
C GLU A 306 0.95 -25.01 -6.71
N LEU A 307 -0.38 -25.02 -6.58
CA LEU A 307 -1.04 -25.16 -5.29
C LEU A 307 -1.02 -26.63 -4.85
N ARG A 308 -0.45 -26.89 -3.68
CA ARG A 308 -0.47 -28.21 -3.03
C ARG A 308 -1.22 -28.15 -1.72
N GLN A 309 -2.17 -29.04 -1.56
CA GLN A 309 -2.93 -29.15 -0.31
C GLN A 309 -2.01 -29.67 0.81
N ILE A 310 -2.18 -29.07 1.99
CA ILE A 310 -1.46 -29.44 3.21
C ILE A 310 -2.41 -29.58 4.39
N ASP A 311 -2.08 -30.46 5.33
CA ASP A 311 -2.90 -30.68 6.53
C ASP A 311 -2.40 -29.89 7.75
N LYS A 312 -1.13 -29.43 7.70
CA LYS A 312 -0.45 -28.71 8.78
C LYS A 312 0.43 -27.60 8.20
N ALA A 313 0.45 -26.46 8.88
CA ALA A 313 1.34 -25.34 8.56
C ALA A 313 2.06 -24.86 9.81
N GLU A 314 3.35 -24.51 9.66
CA GLU A 314 4.24 -24.10 10.75
C GLU A 314 4.56 -22.60 10.72
N PRO A 315 5.06 -22.03 11.84
CA PRO A 315 5.50 -20.63 11.87
C PRO A 315 6.53 -20.33 10.77
N GLY A 316 6.35 -19.19 10.09
CA GLY A 316 7.15 -18.77 8.95
C GLY A 316 6.54 -19.11 7.59
N GLU A 317 5.60 -20.06 7.52
CA GLU A 317 4.98 -20.43 6.25
C GLU A 317 4.01 -19.36 5.72
N ILE A 318 3.99 -19.27 4.40
CA ILE A 318 2.93 -18.61 3.64
C ILE A 318 1.98 -19.70 3.16
N ILE A 319 0.74 -19.61 3.61
CA ILE A 319 -0.33 -20.54 3.26
C ILE A 319 -1.43 -19.83 2.49
N ILE A 320 -2.21 -20.62 1.78
CA ILE A 320 -3.35 -20.16 1.00
C ILE A 320 -4.60 -20.86 1.53
N LEU A 321 -5.58 -20.08 1.94
CA LEU A 321 -6.85 -20.55 2.43
C LEU A 321 -7.96 -20.19 1.44
N LYS A 322 -8.92 -21.10 1.23
CA LYS A 322 -10.19 -20.78 0.56
C LYS A 322 -11.19 -20.36 1.61
N ASN A 323 -11.48 -19.07 1.71
CA ASN A 323 -12.40 -18.54 2.72
C ASN A 323 -12.99 -17.19 2.30
N GLU A 324 -14.32 -17.04 2.42
CA GLU A 324 -15.06 -15.84 2.02
C GLU A 324 -15.05 -14.73 3.10
N LEU A 325 -14.82 -15.07 4.37
CA LEU A 325 -14.90 -14.14 5.49
C LEU A 325 -13.60 -13.40 5.76
N LEU A 326 -12.46 -13.99 5.37
CA LEU A 326 -11.15 -13.40 5.59
C LEU A 326 -10.92 -12.21 4.66
N LYS A 327 -10.60 -11.06 5.23
CA LYS A 327 -10.27 -9.82 4.50
C LYS A 327 -8.78 -9.51 4.64
N LEU A 328 -8.28 -8.69 3.75
CA LEU A 328 -6.93 -8.13 3.87
C LEU A 328 -6.71 -7.50 5.25
N ASN A 329 -5.52 -7.67 5.80
CA ASN A 329 -5.12 -7.24 7.15
C ASN A 329 -5.87 -7.93 8.30
N ASN A 330 -6.72 -8.94 8.05
CA ASN A 330 -7.23 -9.76 9.13
C ASN A 330 -6.10 -10.55 9.79
N VAL A 331 -6.18 -10.68 11.11
CA VAL A 331 -5.22 -11.44 11.91
C VAL A 331 -5.88 -12.73 12.38
N LEU A 332 -5.27 -13.85 12.05
CA LEU A 332 -5.66 -15.17 12.55
C LEU A 332 -5.03 -15.38 13.92
N GLY A 333 -5.85 -15.53 14.95
CA GLY A 333 -5.40 -15.79 16.32
C GLY A 333 -5.10 -14.53 17.14
N ASP A 334 -3.92 -14.46 17.77
CA ASP A 334 -3.58 -13.40 18.74
C ASP A 334 -2.91 -12.18 18.09
N LYS A 335 -3.68 -11.12 17.85
CA LYS A 335 -3.22 -9.86 17.24
C LYS A 335 -2.05 -9.19 17.98
N LYS A 336 -1.91 -9.39 19.29
CA LYS A 336 -0.83 -8.78 20.10
C LYS A 336 0.56 -9.34 19.75
N ARG A 337 0.60 -10.42 18.97
CA ARG A 337 1.83 -11.10 18.54
C ARG A 337 2.24 -10.78 17.11
N LEU A 338 1.53 -9.90 16.43
CA LEU A 338 2.03 -9.38 15.16
C LEU A 338 3.34 -8.62 15.40
N PRO A 339 4.38 -8.86 14.59
CA PRO A 339 5.57 -8.03 14.62
C PRO A 339 5.17 -6.56 14.43
N HIS A 340 5.67 -5.68 15.31
CA HIS A 340 5.50 -4.24 15.17
C HIS A 340 6.32 -3.74 13.96
N ARG A 341 5.82 -3.98 12.76
CA ARG A 341 6.21 -3.22 11.58
C ARG A 341 5.18 -2.12 11.43
N GLU A 342 5.63 -0.91 11.13
CA GLU A 342 4.71 0.17 10.80
C GLU A 342 3.83 -0.30 9.64
N ILE A 343 2.60 -0.72 9.98
CA ILE A 343 1.56 -0.90 8.98
C ILE A 343 1.23 0.52 8.56
N LEU A 344 1.79 0.95 7.44
CA LEU A 344 1.43 2.23 6.86
C LEU A 344 -0.08 2.21 6.64
N GLU A 345 -0.77 3.18 7.21
CA GLU A 345 -2.19 3.37 6.96
C GLU A 345 -2.40 3.40 5.45
N ASN A 346 -3.34 2.61 4.96
CA ASN A 346 -3.65 2.60 3.54
C ASN A 346 -4.02 4.02 3.12
N PRO A 347 -3.33 4.61 2.13
CA PRO A 347 -3.71 5.92 1.65
C PRO A 347 -5.15 5.88 1.14
N LEU A 348 -5.92 6.92 1.39
CA LEU A 348 -7.27 7.02 0.84
C LEU A 348 -7.20 7.28 -0.68
N PRO A 349 -8.13 6.73 -1.47
CA PRO A 349 -8.24 7.08 -2.87
C PRO A 349 -8.41 8.60 -3.04
N MET A 350 -7.67 9.17 -3.99
CA MET A 350 -7.67 10.63 -4.23
C MET A 350 -8.29 11.01 -5.56
N LEU A 351 -8.41 10.07 -6.48
CA LEU A 351 -8.96 10.25 -7.80
C LEU A 351 -10.22 9.39 -7.99
N GLN A 352 -11.13 9.85 -8.81
CA GLN A 352 -12.31 9.09 -9.20
C GLN A 352 -12.62 9.29 -10.68
N THR A 353 -13.23 8.28 -11.29
CA THR A 353 -13.78 8.34 -12.65
C THR A 353 -15.09 7.56 -12.72
N THR A 354 -15.87 7.76 -13.77
CA THR A 354 -16.99 6.87 -14.08
C THR A 354 -16.54 5.80 -15.07
N ILE A 355 -17.04 4.60 -14.87
CA ILE A 355 -16.77 3.43 -15.72
C ILE A 355 -18.08 2.78 -16.14
N GLU A 356 -18.24 2.54 -17.43
CA GLU A 356 -19.42 1.89 -17.98
C GLU A 356 -19.02 0.85 -19.02
N PRO A 357 -19.76 -0.27 -19.15
CA PRO A 357 -19.51 -1.23 -20.22
C PRO A 357 -20.05 -0.68 -21.55
N CYS A 358 -19.32 -0.85 -22.63
CA CYS A 358 -19.78 -0.48 -23.99
C CYS A 358 -21.10 -1.17 -24.37
N LYS A 359 -21.37 -2.35 -23.80
CA LYS A 359 -22.63 -3.08 -23.95
C LYS A 359 -23.37 -3.14 -22.62
N SER A 360 -24.53 -2.48 -22.51
CA SER A 360 -25.33 -2.40 -21.27
C SER A 360 -25.68 -3.75 -20.64
N VAL A 361 -25.79 -4.81 -21.45
CA VAL A 361 -26.03 -6.21 -20.97
C VAL A 361 -24.89 -6.74 -20.09
N GLN A 362 -23.68 -6.19 -20.19
CA GLN A 362 -22.51 -6.61 -19.42
C GLN A 362 -22.39 -5.88 -18.07
N ARG A 363 -23.37 -5.07 -17.68
CA ARG A 363 -23.28 -4.24 -16.47
C ARG A 363 -23.16 -5.04 -15.17
N GLU A 364 -23.95 -6.12 -15.03
CA GLU A 364 -23.85 -7.00 -13.85
C GLU A 364 -22.48 -7.67 -13.80
N LYS A 365 -22.03 -8.19 -14.93
CA LYS A 365 -20.70 -8.79 -15.04
C LYS A 365 -19.56 -7.81 -14.71
N LEU A 366 -19.71 -6.52 -15.06
CA LEU A 366 -18.76 -5.49 -14.68
C LEU A 366 -18.78 -5.24 -13.16
N LEU A 367 -19.95 -5.24 -12.52
CA LEU A 367 -20.05 -5.09 -11.06
C LEU A 367 -19.41 -6.26 -10.32
N ASP A 368 -19.59 -7.50 -10.81
CA ASP A 368 -18.94 -8.69 -10.26
C ASP A 368 -17.41 -8.59 -10.41
N ALA A 369 -16.92 -8.18 -11.58
CA ALA A 369 -15.50 -7.97 -11.81
C ALA A 369 -14.91 -6.89 -10.89
N LEU A 370 -15.60 -5.76 -10.73
CA LEU A 370 -15.19 -4.68 -9.82
C LEU A 370 -15.21 -5.12 -8.35
N PHE A 371 -16.15 -5.98 -7.96
CA PHE A 371 -16.17 -6.58 -6.63
C PHE A 371 -14.92 -7.43 -6.37
N GLU A 372 -14.57 -8.35 -7.27
CA GLU A 372 -13.37 -9.19 -7.14
C GLU A 372 -12.08 -8.35 -7.12
N ILE A 373 -11.97 -7.33 -7.99
CA ILE A 373 -10.81 -6.46 -8.04
C ILE A 373 -10.70 -5.62 -6.75
N SER A 374 -11.81 -5.05 -6.26
CA SER A 374 -11.80 -4.23 -5.03
C SER A 374 -11.57 -5.04 -3.76
N ASP A 375 -11.97 -6.31 -3.72
CA ASP A 375 -11.67 -7.22 -2.62
C ASP A 375 -10.17 -7.60 -2.61
N SER A 376 -9.55 -7.68 -3.79
CA SER A 376 -8.10 -7.91 -3.94
C SER A 376 -7.28 -6.65 -3.68
N ASP A 377 -7.78 -5.47 -4.04
CA ASP A 377 -7.15 -4.16 -3.79
C ASP A 377 -8.12 -3.17 -3.11
N PRO A 378 -8.09 -3.04 -1.77
CA PRO A 378 -8.98 -2.14 -1.03
C PRO A 378 -8.79 -0.65 -1.34
N LEU A 379 -7.74 -0.27 -2.05
CA LEU A 379 -7.51 1.11 -2.48
C LEU A 379 -8.29 1.46 -3.74
N LEU A 380 -8.74 0.42 -4.45
CA LEU A 380 -9.71 0.55 -5.52
C LEU A 380 -11.10 0.41 -4.92
N GLN A 381 -11.86 1.49 -4.89
CA GLN A 381 -13.23 1.49 -4.37
C GLN A 381 -14.21 1.82 -5.49
N TYR A 382 -15.37 1.20 -5.47
CA TYR A 382 -16.42 1.52 -6.42
C TYR A 382 -17.78 1.65 -5.74
N TYR A 383 -18.65 2.45 -6.33
CA TYR A 383 -20.05 2.52 -5.96
C TYR A 383 -20.90 2.87 -7.17
N VAL A 384 -22.18 2.53 -7.09
CA VAL A 384 -23.15 2.93 -8.11
C VAL A 384 -23.83 4.20 -7.64
N ASP A 385 -23.72 5.28 -8.41
CA ASP A 385 -24.42 6.52 -8.12
C ASP A 385 -25.92 6.29 -8.26
N THR A 386 -26.66 6.64 -7.24
CA THR A 386 -28.11 6.37 -7.17
C THR A 386 -28.95 7.35 -7.98
N VAL A 387 -28.36 8.46 -8.45
CA VAL A 387 -29.03 9.48 -9.31
C VAL A 387 -28.77 9.22 -10.78
N THR A 388 -27.46 9.15 -11.12
CA THR A 388 -27.04 8.98 -12.52
C THR A 388 -27.01 7.51 -12.92
N HIS A 389 -27.07 6.60 -11.95
CA HIS A 389 -26.86 5.16 -12.12
C HIS A 389 -25.49 4.80 -12.73
N GLU A 390 -24.57 5.75 -12.80
CA GLU A 390 -23.20 5.51 -13.26
C GLU A 390 -22.41 4.74 -12.21
N ILE A 391 -21.47 3.91 -12.64
CA ILE A 391 -20.52 3.25 -11.75
C ILE A 391 -19.34 4.20 -11.57
N VAL A 392 -19.09 4.61 -10.33
CA VAL A 392 -17.95 5.47 -9.97
C VAL A 392 -16.85 4.62 -9.38
N LEU A 393 -15.65 4.75 -9.94
CA LEU A 393 -14.43 4.08 -9.52
C LEU A 393 -13.49 5.09 -8.89
N SER A 394 -13.01 4.80 -7.67
CA SER A 394 -12.05 5.63 -6.92
C SER A 394 -10.72 4.89 -6.78
N PHE A 395 -9.59 5.59 -6.97
CA PHE A 395 -8.25 4.99 -7.07
C PHE A 395 -7.16 6.00 -6.66
N LEU A 396 -5.91 5.53 -6.52
CA LEU A 396 -4.78 6.35 -6.11
C LEU A 396 -4.13 7.12 -7.26
N GLY A 397 -3.96 6.47 -8.42
CA GLY A 397 -3.21 7.01 -9.54
C GLY A 397 -3.68 6.50 -10.90
N GLU A 398 -3.31 7.21 -11.97
CA GLU A 398 -3.78 6.90 -13.33
C GLU A 398 -3.32 5.52 -13.82
N VAL A 399 -2.14 5.05 -13.42
CA VAL A 399 -1.64 3.72 -13.81
C VAL A 399 -2.46 2.61 -13.15
N GLN A 400 -2.88 2.78 -11.88
CA GLN A 400 -3.80 1.84 -11.22
C GLN A 400 -5.13 1.75 -12.01
N MET A 401 -5.66 2.88 -12.49
CA MET A 401 -6.85 2.91 -13.33
C MET A 401 -6.63 2.16 -14.65
N GLU A 402 -5.54 2.44 -15.37
CA GLU A 402 -5.22 1.78 -16.64
C GLU A 402 -5.10 0.26 -16.49
N VAL A 403 -4.39 -0.19 -15.45
CA VAL A 403 -4.23 -1.62 -15.14
C VAL A 403 -5.59 -2.25 -14.82
N THR A 404 -6.42 -1.57 -14.01
CA THR A 404 -7.77 -2.03 -13.70
C THR A 404 -8.61 -2.17 -14.97
N CYS A 405 -8.58 -1.16 -15.86
CA CYS A 405 -9.29 -1.21 -17.12
C CYS A 405 -8.82 -2.38 -18.01
N THR A 406 -7.51 -2.61 -18.07
CA THR A 406 -6.96 -3.71 -18.87
C THR A 406 -7.31 -5.07 -18.26
N LEU A 407 -7.25 -5.21 -16.94
CA LEU A 407 -7.72 -6.41 -16.24
C LEU A 407 -9.18 -6.75 -16.56
N ILE A 408 -10.06 -5.73 -16.55
CA ILE A 408 -11.47 -5.90 -16.90
C ILE A 408 -11.62 -6.37 -18.36
N GLN A 409 -10.82 -5.84 -19.27
CA GLN A 409 -10.85 -6.24 -20.68
C GLN A 409 -10.27 -7.65 -20.92
N GLU A 410 -9.12 -7.95 -20.34
CA GLU A 410 -8.40 -9.21 -20.61
C GLU A 410 -8.96 -10.40 -19.84
N LYS A 411 -9.14 -10.27 -18.51
CA LYS A 411 -9.62 -11.37 -17.66
C LYS A 411 -11.13 -11.58 -17.75
N TYR A 412 -11.90 -10.48 -17.74
CA TYR A 412 -13.37 -10.57 -17.72
C TYR A 412 -14.02 -10.40 -19.07
N HIS A 413 -13.24 -10.06 -20.12
CA HIS A 413 -13.70 -9.87 -21.50
C HIS A 413 -14.84 -8.85 -21.61
N ILE A 414 -14.69 -7.70 -20.93
CA ILE A 414 -15.65 -6.59 -20.94
C ILE A 414 -14.98 -5.38 -21.54
N GLU A 415 -15.50 -4.89 -22.66
CA GLU A 415 -15.11 -3.58 -23.22
C GLU A 415 -15.77 -2.45 -22.40
N ILE A 416 -14.96 -1.48 -21.97
CA ILE A 416 -15.38 -0.41 -21.07
C ILE A 416 -15.01 0.96 -21.62
N GLU A 417 -15.79 1.97 -21.22
CA GLU A 417 -15.52 3.38 -21.42
C GLU A 417 -15.32 4.06 -20.06
N THR A 418 -14.34 4.96 -19.97
CA THR A 418 -14.05 5.74 -18.76
C THR A 418 -14.02 7.24 -19.10
N ARG A 419 -14.40 8.08 -18.12
CA ARG A 419 -14.23 9.54 -18.25
C ARG A 419 -12.86 9.97 -17.72
N LYS A 420 -12.49 11.24 -17.98
CA LYS A 420 -11.27 11.81 -17.42
C LYS A 420 -11.33 11.77 -15.87
N PRO A 421 -10.28 11.29 -15.20
CA PRO A 421 -10.21 11.29 -13.74
C PRO A 421 -10.39 12.66 -13.11
N THR A 422 -11.06 12.71 -11.98
CA THR A 422 -11.24 13.91 -11.16
C THR A 422 -10.82 13.66 -9.73
N VAL A 423 -10.41 14.72 -9.02
CA VAL A 423 -10.00 14.64 -7.61
C VAL A 423 -11.21 14.50 -6.71
N ILE A 424 -11.08 13.74 -5.62
CA ILE A 424 -12.10 13.60 -4.57
C ILE A 424 -11.94 14.75 -3.57
N TYR A 425 -12.96 15.61 -3.47
CA TYR A 425 -13.02 16.71 -2.51
C TYR A 425 -13.68 16.27 -1.19
N MET A 426 -13.54 17.10 -0.16
CA MET A 426 -14.30 17.01 1.09
C MET A 426 -14.89 18.36 1.44
N GLU A 427 -15.82 18.40 2.39
CA GLU A 427 -16.45 19.62 2.88
C GLU A 427 -16.23 19.81 4.38
N ARG A 428 -16.06 21.06 4.82
CA ARG A 428 -15.96 21.45 6.23
C ARG A 428 -16.91 22.60 6.51
N PRO A 429 -17.60 22.65 7.67
CA PRO A 429 -18.41 23.83 8.03
C PRO A 429 -17.52 25.05 8.26
N LEU A 430 -18.02 26.25 7.85
CA LEU A 430 -17.30 27.50 7.99
C LEU A 430 -17.37 28.09 9.40
N LYS A 431 -18.52 27.94 10.08
CA LYS A 431 -18.76 28.51 11.42
C LYS A 431 -19.69 27.63 12.25
N LYS A 432 -19.68 27.88 13.56
CA LYS A 432 -20.62 27.20 14.48
C LYS A 432 -22.05 27.55 14.12
N SER A 433 -22.93 26.56 14.08
CA SER A 433 -24.35 26.71 13.84
C SER A 433 -25.16 25.71 14.64
N GLU A 434 -26.45 26.00 14.80
CA GLU A 434 -27.41 25.14 15.46
C GLU A 434 -28.73 25.15 14.71
N PHE A 435 -29.39 24.00 14.69
CA PHE A 435 -30.72 23.88 14.13
C PHE A 435 -31.53 22.84 14.92
N THR A 436 -32.83 23.13 15.10
CA THR A 436 -33.77 22.26 15.78
C THR A 436 -35.02 22.10 14.94
N ILE A 437 -35.55 20.91 14.86
CA ILE A 437 -36.84 20.62 14.27
C ILE A 437 -37.66 19.90 15.31
N ASP A 438 -38.84 20.43 15.60
CA ASP A 438 -39.75 19.92 16.64
C ASP A 438 -40.85 19.06 16.07
N ILE A 439 -41.37 18.13 16.92
CA ILE A 439 -42.57 17.33 16.68
C ILE A 439 -43.75 18.26 16.45
N GLU A 440 -44.68 17.82 15.57
CA GLU A 440 -45.93 18.54 15.23
C GLU A 440 -45.73 19.97 14.68
N VAL A 441 -44.54 20.38 14.43
CA VAL A 441 -44.21 21.65 13.76
C VAL A 441 -44.02 21.40 12.27
N PRO A 442 -44.96 21.87 11.41
CA PRO A 442 -44.80 21.70 9.97
C PRO A 442 -43.48 22.33 9.45
N PRO A 443 -42.79 21.69 8.51
CA PRO A 443 -43.16 20.53 7.71
C PRO A 443 -42.65 19.17 8.24
N ASN A 444 -42.41 19.02 9.55
CA ASN A 444 -41.90 17.77 10.13
C ASN A 444 -42.98 16.67 10.10
N PRO A 445 -42.83 15.60 9.30
CA PRO A 445 -43.78 14.48 9.29
C PRO A 445 -43.41 13.36 10.27
N PHE A 446 -42.28 13.51 10.98
CA PHE A 446 -41.74 12.49 11.88
C PHE A 446 -42.14 12.75 13.32
N TRP A 447 -42.36 11.69 14.07
CA TRP A 447 -42.68 11.75 15.51
C TRP A 447 -41.38 11.83 16.32
N ALA A 448 -40.53 12.80 16.00
CA ALA A 448 -39.26 13.08 16.66
C ALA A 448 -38.95 14.58 16.67
N SER A 449 -38.39 15.09 17.77
CA SER A 449 -37.67 16.37 17.79
C SER A 449 -36.19 16.12 17.89
N ILE A 450 -35.41 16.86 17.09
CA ILE A 450 -33.96 16.77 17.10
C ILE A 450 -33.37 18.18 17.05
N GLY A 451 -32.45 18.49 17.97
CA GLY A 451 -31.62 19.69 17.96
C GLY A 451 -30.14 19.32 17.85
N LEU A 452 -29.49 19.77 16.79
CA LEU A 452 -28.08 19.55 16.51
C LEU A 452 -27.31 20.86 16.48
N SER A 453 -26.07 20.83 17.01
CA SER A 453 -25.10 21.89 16.74
C SER A 453 -23.90 21.34 16.00
N VAL A 454 -23.37 22.12 15.06
CA VAL A 454 -22.19 21.82 14.27
C VAL A 454 -21.13 22.87 14.59
N THR A 455 -19.91 22.44 14.86
CA THR A 455 -18.75 23.32 15.14
C THR A 455 -17.59 22.88 14.27
N PRO A 456 -16.94 23.79 13.50
CA PRO A 456 -15.74 23.44 12.74
C PRO A 456 -14.60 23.08 13.69
N LEU A 457 -13.79 22.11 13.29
CA LEU A 457 -12.56 21.69 13.95
C LEU A 457 -11.34 21.99 13.07
N PRO A 458 -10.12 21.98 13.60
CA PRO A 458 -8.89 22.07 12.81
C PRO A 458 -8.86 21.00 11.70
N LEU A 459 -8.15 21.28 10.59
CA LEU A 459 -7.96 20.33 9.51
C LEU A 459 -7.32 19.03 10.01
N GLY A 460 -7.82 17.89 9.53
CA GLY A 460 -7.36 16.58 9.94
C GLY A 460 -7.97 16.04 11.24
N SER A 461 -8.92 16.76 11.86
CA SER A 461 -9.60 16.32 13.09
C SER A 461 -10.67 15.26 12.86
N GLY A 462 -11.12 15.08 11.61
CA GLY A 462 -12.22 14.19 11.26
C GLY A 462 -13.57 14.62 11.87
N ILE A 463 -14.51 13.68 11.92
CA ILE A 463 -15.83 13.92 12.50
C ILE A 463 -15.85 13.45 13.95
N GLN A 464 -16.23 14.34 14.86
CA GLN A 464 -16.45 14.02 16.27
C GLN A 464 -17.94 14.13 16.60
N TYR A 465 -18.46 13.14 17.32
CA TYR A 465 -19.85 13.11 17.78
C TYR A 465 -19.92 13.14 19.29
N GLU A 466 -20.84 13.96 19.83
CA GLU A 466 -21.15 14.04 21.24
C GLU A 466 -22.65 14.11 21.45
N SER A 467 -23.19 13.37 22.42
CA SER A 467 -24.57 13.51 22.87
C SER A 467 -24.60 14.19 24.23
N LEU A 468 -25.31 15.30 24.32
CA LEU A 468 -25.60 15.99 25.58
C LEU A 468 -26.95 15.59 26.17
N VAL A 469 -27.71 14.76 25.45
CA VAL A 469 -29.01 14.25 25.90
C VAL A 469 -28.78 13.04 26.80
N SER A 470 -29.31 13.09 28.02
CA SER A 470 -29.17 12.00 28.98
C SER A 470 -29.96 10.73 28.57
N LEU A 471 -29.43 9.57 28.89
CA LEU A 471 -30.10 8.27 28.62
C LEU A 471 -31.42 8.11 29.41
N GLY A 472 -31.54 8.78 30.52
CA GLY A 472 -32.78 8.79 31.28
C GLY A 472 -33.91 9.60 30.62
N TYR A 473 -33.55 10.57 29.78
CA TYR A 473 -34.50 11.40 29.06
C TYR A 473 -34.85 10.81 27.66
N LEU A 474 -33.83 10.32 26.94
CA LEU A 474 -34.00 9.67 25.65
C LEU A 474 -33.20 8.36 25.65
N ASN A 475 -33.87 7.24 25.46
CA ASN A 475 -33.23 5.94 25.58
C ASN A 475 -32.16 5.68 24.49
N GLN A 476 -31.32 4.67 24.73
CA GLN A 476 -30.17 4.35 23.88
C GLN A 476 -30.55 4.07 22.42
N SER A 477 -31.71 3.44 22.17
CA SER A 477 -32.14 3.07 20.81
C SER A 477 -32.42 4.29 19.95
N PHE A 478 -33.00 5.36 20.51
CA PHE A 478 -33.24 6.62 19.82
C PHE A 478 -31.92 7.38 19.58
N GLN A 479 -31.04 7.42 20.60
CA GLN A 479 -29.72 8.08 20.44
C GLN A 479 -28.86 7.38 19.38
N ASN A 480 -28.87 6.05 19.33
CA ASN A 480 -28.20 5.29 18.27
C ASN A 480 -28.78 5.62 16.89
N ALA A 481 -30.09 5.73 16.77
CA ALA A 481 -30.77 6.10 15.53
C ALA A 481 -30.39 7.52 15.05
N VAL A 482 -30.26 8.50 15.98
CA VAL A 482 -29.73 9.84 15.66
C VAL A 482 -28.31 9.75 15.13
N MET A 483 -27.43 9.00 15.79
CA MET A 483 -26.04 8.83 15.37
C MET A 483 -25.94 8.18 13.98
N GLU A 484 -26.73 7.16 13.69
CA GLU A 484 -26.81 6.55 12.35
C GLU A 484 -27.26 7.56 11.30
N GLY A 485 -28.29 8.36 11.60
CA GLY A 485 -28.78 9.42 10.71
C GLY A 485 -27.74 10.52 10.46
N ILE A 486 -26.98 10.91 11.49
CA ILE A 486 -25.87 11.87 11.37
C ILE A 486 -24.77 11.31 10.47
N ARG A 487 -24.35 10.06 10.67
CA ARG A 487 -23.35 9.41 9.80
C ARG A 487 -23.80 9.42 8.35
N TYR A 488 -25.04 9.06 8.09
CA TYR A 488 -25.60 9.13 6.74
C TYR A 488 -25.61 10.57 6.19
N GLY A 489 -25.97 11.58 6.99
CA GLY A 489 -25.97 12.98 6.59
C GLY A 489 -24.58 13.54 6.31
N CYS A 490 -23.53 12.99 6.94
CA CYS A 490 -22.15 13.39 6.71
C CYS A 490 -21.55 12.87 5.39
N GLU A 491 -22.17 11.87 4.77
CA GLU A 491 -21.69 11.36 3.47
C GLU A 491 -21.87 12.37 2.32
N GLN A 492 -22.70 13.42 2.52
CA GLN A 492 -22.96 14.44 1.48
C GLN A 492 -23.24 15.81 2.09
N GLY A 493 -22.31 16.73 1.91
CA GLY A 493 -22.45 18.14 2.28
C GLY A 493 -23.25 18.98 1.30
N LEU A 494 -23.08 20.29 1.34
CA LEU A 494 -23.82 21.24 0.50
C LEU A 494 -23.40 21.19 -0.98
N TYR A 495 -22.14 20.88 -1.25
CA TYR A 495 -21.58 20.70 -2.59
C TYR A 495 -21.65 19.24 -3.06
N GLY A 496 -22.21 18.33 -2.23
CA GLY A 496 -22.35 16.90 -2.52
C GLY A 496 -21.17 16.02 -2.08
N TRP A 497 -20.12 16.59 -1.52
CA TRP A 497 -18.95 15.89 -1.04
C TRP A 497 -19.08 15.45 0.43
N LYS A 498 -18.26 14.51 0.84
CA LYS A 498 -18.23 14.01 2.22
C LYS A 498 -17.75 15.10 3.17
N LEU A 499 -18.42 15.19 4.32
CA LEU A 499 -18.06 16.11 5.39
C LEU A 499 -16.88 15.59 6.21
N THR A 500 -16.07 16.50 6.72
CA THR A 500 -14.95 16.23 7.63
C THR A 500 -14.73 17.41 8.58
N ASP A 501 -13.82 17.26 9.53
CA ASP A 501 -13.29 18.29 10.41
C ASP A 501 -14.37 19.10 11.13
N CYS A 502 -15.32 18.39 11.72
CA CYS A 502 -16.40 19.01 12.49
C CYS A 502 -16.80 18.19 13.72
N LYS A 503 -17.24 18.92 14.75
CA LYS A 503 -17.89 18.34 15.93
C LYS A 503 -19.38 18.53 15.82
N ILE A 504 -20.11 17.44 15.91
CA ILE A 504 -21.57 17.42 15.86
C ILE A 504 -22.08 17.02 17.24
N CYS A 505 -22.84 17.93 17.89
CA CYS A 505 -23.41 17.69 19.21
C CYS A 505 -24.92 17.50 19.10
N PHE A 506 -25.42 16.39 19.62
CA PHE A 506 -26.85 16.16 19.82
C PHE A 506 -27.27 16.82 21.14
N LYS A 507 -27.96 17.97 21.06
CA LYS A 507 -28.31 18.83 22.20
C LYS A 507 -29.69 18.60 22.74
N TYR A 508 -30.63 18.24 21.87
CA TYR A 508 -32.04 18.16 22.23
C TYR A 508 -32.73 17.06 21.43
N GLY A 509 -33.60 16.28 22.10
CA GLY A 509 -34.43 15.28 21.47
C GLY A 509 -35.71 15.10 22.28
N LEU A 510 -36.88 15.01 21.62
CA LEU A 510 -38.16 14.73 22.23
C LEU A 510 -38.87 13.60 21.49
N TYR A 511 -39.59 12.76 22.22
CA TYR A 511 -40.39 11.66 21.68
C TYR A 511 -41.75 11.58 22.38
N TYR A 512 -42.74 10.99 21.70
CA TYR A 512 -44.04 10.68 22.25
C TYR A 512 -44.25 9.17 22.33
N SER A 513 -44.46 8.66 23.55
CA SER A 513 -44.80 7.25 23.75
C SER A 513 -46.30 7.03 23.57
N PRO A 514 -46.72 6.01 22.82
CA PRO A 514 -45.99 4.93 22.16
C PRO A 514 -45.70 5.21 20.66
N VAL A 515 -45.89 6.40 20.16
CA VAL A 515 -45.93 6.73 18.70
C VAL A 515 -44.56 6.82 18.08
N SER A 516 -43.60 7.41 18.79
CA SER A 516 -42.22 7.63 18.26
C SER A 516 -41.44 6.33 18.08
N THR A 517 -40.76 6.21 16.95
CA THR A 517 -39.93 5.05 16.61
C THR A 517 -38.46 5.48 16.38
N PRO A 518 -37.49 4.58 16.52
CA PRO A 518 -36.10 4.89 16.13
C PRO A 518 -35.95 5.31 14.67
N ALA A 519 -36.84 4.86 13.77
CA ALA A 519 -36.86 5.24 12.38
C ALA A 519 -37.14 6.74 12.18
N ASP A 520 -38.01 7.34 13.01
CA ASP A 520 -38.30 8.77 12.95
C ASP A 520 -37.04 9.59 13.22
N PHE A 521 -36.28 9.22 14.24
CA PHE A 521 -35.01 9.89 14.57
C PHE A 521 -33.95 9.69 13.49
N ARG A 522 -33.84 8.47 12.93
CA ARG A 522 -32.89 8.15 11.87
C ARG A 522 -33.14 8.98 10.60
N MET A 523 -34.43 9.19 10.24
CA MET A 523 -34.80 9.95 9.04
C MET A 523 -34.75 11.46 9.25
N LEU A 524 -35.03 11.95 10.46
CA LEU A 524 -35.01 13.38 10.76
C LEU A 524 -33.58 13.94 10.92
N ALA A 525 -32.67 13.17 11.53
CA ALA A 525 -31.32 13.62 11.87
C ALA A 525 -30.52 14.19 10.66
N PRO A 526 -30.47 13.55 9.48
CA PRO A 526 -29.76 14.11 8.31
C PRO A 526 -30.37 15.40 7.80
N ILE A 527 -31.67 15.61 7.98
CA ILE A 527 -32.37 16.85 7.56
C ILE A 527 -31.99 18.00 8.50
N VAL A 528 -32.03 17.77 9.82
CA VAL A 528 -31.59 18.77 10.83
C VAL A 528 -30.12 19.13 10.61
N LEU A 529 -29.30 18.14 10.36
CA LEU A 529 -27.86 18.32 10.10
C LEU A 529 -27.64 19.20 8.87
N GLU A 530 -28.35 18.93 7.76
CA GLU A 530 -28.25 19.74 6.55
C GLU A 530 -28.66 21.20 6.79
N GLN A 531 -29.76 21.44 7.53
CA GLN A 531 -30.20 22.80 7.85
C GLN A 531 -29.16 23.53 8.73
N ALA A 532 -28.50 22.82 9.64
CA ALA A 532 -27.37 23.35 10.40
C ALA A 532 -26.21 23.74 9.48
N PHE A 533 -25.86 22.90 8.48
CA PHE A 533 -24.82 23.23 7.49
C PHE A 533 -25.23 24.39 6.58
N ARG A 534 -26.49 24.51 6.19
CA ARG A 534 -26.97 25.68 5.41
C ARG A 534 -26.77 26.99 6.17
N LYS A 535 -27.01 26.99 7.48
CA LYS A 535 -26.72 28.15 8.36
C LYS A 535 -25.22 28.40 8.55
N SER A 536 -24.43 27.34 8.64
CA SER A 536 -22.97 27.42 8.78
C SER A 536 -22.31 27.92 7.49
N GLY A 537 -22.82 27.49 6.33
CA GLY A 537 -22.03 27.37 5.11
C GLY A 537 -20.98 26.27 5.20
N THR A 538 -20.51 25.80 4.06
CA THR A 538 -19.38 24.86 3.99
C THR A 538 -18.32 25.37 3.02
N GLU A 539 -17.07 24.98 3.22
CA GLU A 539 -15.96 25.20 2.30
C GLU A 539 -15.46 23.87 1.77
N LEU A 540 -14.94 23.90 0.54
CA LEU A 540 -14.36 22.73 -0.10
C LEU A 540 -12.91 22.55 0.31
N LEU A 541 -12.54 21.30 0.54
CA LEU A 541 -11.19 20.86 0.81
C LEU A 541 -10.72 19.97 -0.33
N GLU A 542 -9.48 20.19 -0.80
CA GLU A 542 -8.81 19.31 -1.75
C GLU A 542 -7.64 18.58 -1.10
N PRO A 543 -7.31 17.34 -1.54
CA PRO A 543 -6.17 16.60 -1.01
C PRO A 543 -4.85 17.25 -1.44
N TYR A 544 -3.94 17.42 -0.50
CA TYR A 544 -2.58 17.90 -0.69
C TYR A 544 -1.58 16.79 -0.41
N LEU A 545 -0.59 16.72 -1.27
CA LEU A 545 0.54 15.80 -1.15
C LEU A 545 1.76 16.56 -0.65
N SER A 546 2.49 16.00 0.30
CA SER A 546 3.89 16.34 0.51
C SER A 546 4.72 15.67 -0.58
N PHE A 547 5.76 16.32 -1.04
CA PHE A 547 6.66 15.75 -2.02
C PHE A 547 8.13 15.92 -1.63
N GLU A 548 8.94 14.94 -2.01
CA GLU A 548 10.39 15.04 -2.13
C GLU A 548 10.80 14.76 -3.57
N ILE A 549 11.32 15.76 -4.25
CA ILE A 549 11.71 15.65 -5.65
C ILE A 549 13.23 15.76 -5.75
N TYR A 550 13.85 14.73 -6.28
CA TYR A 550 15.27 14.68 -6.56
C TYR A 550 15.48 15.07 -8.03
N VAL A 551 16.25 16.11 -8.25
CA VAL A 551 16.52 16.66 -9.60
C VAL A 551 18.01 16.93 -9.75
N PRO A 552 18.65 16.56 -10.88
CA PRO A 552 20.02 17.00 -11.17
C PRO A 552 20.15 18.51 -11.12
N GLN A 553 21.24 19.03 -10.55
CA GLN A 553 21.44 20.46 -10.29
C GLN A 553 21.25 21.34 -11.54
N GLU A 554 21.58 20.82 -12.72
CA GLU A 554 21.43 21.51 -14.01
C GLU A 554 19.96 21.87 -14.35
N TYR A 555 18.97 21.12 -13.81
CA TYR A 555 17.54 21.33 -14.06
C TYR A 555 16.82 22.09 -12.94
N LEU A 556 17.50 22.50 -11.90
CA LEU A 556 16.93 23.13 -10.71
C LEU A 556 16.02 24.32 -11.04
N SER A 557 16.51 25.27 -11.84
CA SER A 557 15.77 26.48 -12.19
C SER A 557 14.45 26.16 -12.93
N ARG A 558 14.48 25.14 -13.80
CA ARG A 558 13.29 24.71 -14.52
C ARG A 558 12.30 24.02 -13.58
N ALA A 559 12.77 23.16 -12.68
CA ALA A 559 11.92 22.48 -11.70
C ALA A 559 11.19 23.49 -10.78
N TYR A 560 11.87 24.58 -10.38
CA TYR A 560 11.23 25.68 -9.62
C TYR A 560 10.15 26.42 -10.40
N ASN A 561 10.42 26.76 -11.65
CA ASN A 561 9.46 27.46 -12.50
C ASN A 561 8.21 26.60 -12.75
N ASP A 562 8.41 25.32 -13.03
CA ASP A 562 7.31 24.38 -13.22
C ASP A 562 6.54 24.12 -11.92
N ALA A 563 7.22 24.09 -10.75
CA ALA A 563 6.56 23.98 -9.46
C ALA A 563 5.49 25.09 -9.27
N SER A 564 5.85 26.33 -9.57
CA SER A 564 4.93 27.47 -9.49
C SER A 564 3.75 27.33 -10.46
N LYS A 565 4.00 26.84 -11.69
CA LYS A 565 2.98 26.59 -12.70
C LYS A 565 1.96 25.55 -12.26
N TYR A 566 2.40 24.51 -11.56
CA TYR A 566 1.55 23.42 -11.06
C TYR A 566 1.09 23.62 -9.61
N CYS A 567 1.07 24.85 -9.12
CA CYS A 567 0.62 25.20 -7.76
C CYS A 567 1.38 24.49 -6.64
N ALA A 568 2.60 24.02 -6.90
CA ALA A 568 3.44 23.41 -5.88
C ALA A 568 4.10 24.50 -5.01
N ASN A 569 4.12 24.29 -3.71
CA ASN A 569 4.79 25.15 -2.72
C ASN A 569 6.06 24.45 -2.23
N ILE A 570 7.24 24.98 -2.62
CA ILE A 570 8.53 24.45 -2.18
C ILE A 570 8.84 25.04 -0.81
N LEU A 571 8.98 24.18 0.20
CA LEU A 571 9.23 24.55 1.59
C LEU A 571 10.73 24.56 1.93
N ASN A 572 11.48 23.62 1.35
CA ASN A 572 12.90 23.46 1.61
C ASN A 572 13.64 22.92 0.39
N THR A 573 14.95 23.19 0.33
CA THR A 573 15.85 22.70 -0.72
C THR A 573 17.15 22.23 -0.08
N LYS A 574 17.55 20.99 -0.37
CA LYS A 574 18.78 20.39 0.13
C LYS A 574 19.68 19.99 -1.03
N LEU A 575 20.98 20.24 -0.90
CA LEU A 575 21.99 19.73 -1.84
C LEU A 575 22.51 18.38 -1.36
N LYS A 576 22.58 17.41 -2.27
CA LYS A 576 23.20 16.10 -2.03
C LYS A 576 24.04 15.71 -3.25
N GLY A 577 25.35 15.91 -3.17
CA GLY A 577 26.24 15.68 -4.33
C GLY A 577 25.85 16.54 -5.54
N ASN A 578 25.64 15.91 -6.69
CA ASN A 578 25.20 16.57 -7.93
C ASN A 578 23.68 16.71 -8.08
N GLU A 579 22.93 16.38 -7.05
CA GLU A 579 21.46 16.46 -7.06
C GLU A 579 20.95 17.47 -6.04
N VAL A 580 19.79 17.99 -6.33
CA VAL A 580 19.04 18.87 -5.43
C VAL A 580 17.74 18.16 -5.03
N ILE A 581 17.43 18.19 -3.74
CA ILE A 581 16.20 17.66 -3.18
C ILE A 581 15.28 18.84 -2.91
N LEU A 582 14.16 18.89 -3.63
CA LEU A 582 13.08 19.86 -3.41
C LEU A 582 12.04 19.21 -2.49
N ILE A 583 11.77 19.83 -1.36
CA ILE A 583 10.76 19.37 -0.39
C ILE A 583 9.64 20.40 -0.37
N GLY A 584 8.41 19.94 -0.53
CA GLY A 584 7.28 20.85 -0.60
C GLY A 584 5.92 20.17 -0.57
N GLU A 585 4.91 20.89 -1.00
CA GLU A 585 3.51 20.48 -1.02
C GLU A 585 2.87 20.84 -2.35
N ILE A 586 1.96 19.99 -2.82
CA ILE A 586 1.25 20.18 -4.09
C ILE A 586 -0.18 19.67 -3.99
N PRO A 587 -1.18 20.35 -4.61
CA PRO A 587 -2.52 19.79 -4.77
C PRO A 587 -2.50 18.51 -5.59
N ALA A 588 -3.23 17.47 -5.13
CA ALA A 588 -3.24 16.18 -5.82
C ALA A 588 -3.65 16.26 -7.29
N ARG A 589 -4.51 17.23 -7.67
CA ARG A 589 -4.92 17.47 -9.07
C ARG A 589 -3.78 17.88 -10.00
N CYS A 590 -2.68 18.41 -9.47
CA CYS A 590 -1.56 18.94 -10.26
C CYS A 590 -0.33 18.01 -10.27
N ILE A 591 -0.27 17.02 -9.40
CA ILE A 591 0.95 16.20 -9.22
C ILE A 591 1.31 15.41 -10.48
N GLN A 592 0.33 14.84 -11.19
CA GLN A 592 0.60 14.02 -12.36
C GLN A 592 1.19 14.84 -13.51
N GLU A 593 0.64 16.02 -13.76
CA GLU A 593 1.16 16.92 -14.79
C GLU A 593 2.57 17.41 -14.44
N TYR A 594 2.82 17.71 -13.14
CA TYR A 594 4.15 18.11 -12.69
C TYR A 594 5.15 16.97 -12.80
N ARG A 595 4.79 15.74 -12.42
CA ARG A 595 5.61 14.54 -12.55
C ARG A 595 5.96 14.26 -14.01
N ASN A 596 4.99 14.37 -14.92
CA ASN A 596 5.20 14.19 -16.35
C ASN A 596 6.17 15.25 -16.91
N SER A 597 6.02 16.52 -16.50
CA SER A 597 6.95 17.59 -16.87
C SER A 597 8.36 17.33 -16.38
N LEU A 598 8.53 16.95 -15.10
CA LEU A 598 9.82 16.58 -14.51
C LEU A 598 10.49 15.45 -15.30
N THR A 599 9.76 14.36 -15.56
CA THR A 599 10.27 13.20 -16.31
C THR A 599 10.73 13.59 -17.72
N PHE A 600 9.94 14.43 -18.39
CA PHE A 600 10.23 14.87 -19.75
C PHE A 600 11.54 15.67 -19.84
N PHE A 601 11.70 16.73 -19.05
CA PHE A 601 12.88 17.58 -19.19
C PHE A 601 14.15 17.03 -18.52
N THR A 602 14.01 16.09 -17.57
CA THR A 602 15.16 15.41 -16.96
C THR A 602 15.53 14.10 -17.65
N ASN A 603 14.81 13.74 -18.74
CA ASN A 603 14.96 12.45 -19.42
C ASN A 603 14.85 11.25 -18.43
N GLY A 604 13.86 11.30 -17.52
CA GLY A 604 13.61 10.25 -16.52
C GLY A 604 14.60 10.23 -15.35
N ARG A 605 15.53 11.17 -15.22
CA ARG A 605 16.51 11.22 -14.12
C ARG A 605 15.95 11.80 -12.81
N SER A 606 14.77 12.42 -12.83
CA SER A 606 14.11 12.91 -11.61
C SER A 606 13.39 11.79 -10.85
N VAL A 607 13.35 11.91 -9.53
CA VAL A 607 12.55 11.05 -8.65
C VAL A 607 11.56 11.94 -7.91
N CYS A 608 10.28 11.58 -7.92
CA CYS A 608 9.23 12.30 -7.21
C CYS A 608 8.55 11.35 -6.23
N LEU A 609 8.90 11.47 -4.95
CA LEU A 609 8.24 10.78 -3.85
C LEU A 609 7.09 11.64 -3.36
N THR A 610 5.93 11.05 -3.12
CA THR A 610 4.76 11.77 -2.63
C THR A 610 4.05 10.98 -1.54
N GLU A 611 3.57 11.69 -0.52
CA GLU A 611 2.72 11.14 0.53
C GLU A 611 1.52 12.05 0.75
N LEU A 612 0.35 11.48 1.09
CA LEU A 612 -0.83 12.28 1.43
C LEU A 612 -0.55 13.05 2.74
N LYS A 613 -0.52 14.37 2.66
CA LYS A 613 -0.37 15.24 3.83
C LYS A 613 -1.71 15.45 4.55
N GLY A 614 -2.80 15.42 3.81
CA GLY A 614 -4.14 15.71 4.29
C GLY A 614 -4.91 16.59 3.31
N TYR A 615 -5.96 17.22 3.79
CA TYR A 615 -6.82 18.09 2.99
C TYR A 615 -6.61 19.55 3.36
N GLN A 616 -6.63 20.44 2.37
CA GLN A 616 -6.51 21.89 2.55
C GLN A 616 -7.64 22.61 1.81
N VAL A 617 -7.95 23.84 2.25
CA VAL A 617 -9.00 24.65 1.64
C VAL A 617 -8.65 24.96 0.17
N THR A 618 -9.56 24.65 -0.73
CA THR A 618 -9.38 24.94 -2.15
C THR A 618 -10.06 26.24 -2.55
N ASN A 619 -9.47 26.93 -3.53
CA ASN A 619 -10.09 28.10 -4.16
C ASN A 619 -11.05 27.74 -5.32
N ILE A 620 -11.20 26.46 -5.63
CA ILE A 620 -12.05 25.97 -6.72
C ILE A 620 -13.50 25.94 -6.24
N LYS A 621 -14.34 26.83 -6.77
CA LYS A 621 -15.78 26.92 -6.42
C LYS A 621 -16.68 26.03 -7.28
N SER A 622 -16.15 25.42 -8.33
CA SER A 622 -16.93 24.67 -9.33
C SER A 622 -16.98 23.16 -9.12
N ALA A 623 -16.36 22.64 -8.07
CA ALA A 623 -16.36 21.21 -7.77
C ALA A 623 -17.66 20.81 -7.06
N PHE A 624 -18.72 20.64 -7.83
CA PHE A 624 -20.04 20.20 -7.35
C PHE A 624 -20.30 18.75 -7.77
N GLN A 625 -20.80 17.95 -6.85
CA GLN A 625 -21.25 16.58 -7.09
C GLN A 625 -22.76 16.50 -6.91
N PRO A 626 -23.50 15.87 -7.86
CA PRO A 626 -24.96 15.72 -7.69
C PRO A 626 -25.28 14.92 -6.43
N ARG A 627 -26.33 15.32 -5.73
CA ARG A 627 -26.77 14.63 -4.51
C ARG A 627 -27.39 13.29 -4.82
N ARG A 628 -27.01 12.29 -4.03
CA ARG A 628 -27.65 10.97 -4.07
C ARG A 628 -29.08 11.08 -3.53
N PRO A 629 -30.10 10.66 -4.28
CA PRO A 629 -31.48 10.78 -3.84
C PRO A 629 -31.80 9.80 -2.69
N ASN A 630 -32.63 10.26 -1.79
CA ASN A 630 -33.32 9.42 -0.83
C ASN A 630 -34.79 9.82 -0.82
N ASN A 631 -35.63 9.05 -1.50
CA ASN A 631 -37.03 9.39 -1.77
C ASN A 631 -37.86 9.75 -0.51
N ARG A 632 -37.52 9.20 0.68
CA ARG A 632 -38.21 9.53 1.94
C ARG A 632 -37.70 10.85 2.54
N ILE A 633 -36.39 11.06 2.52
CA ILE A 633 -35.74 12.24 3.07
C ILE A 633 -35.90 13.43 2.12
N ASP A 634 -35.83 13.24 0.82
CA ASP A 634 -35.87 14.33 -0.18
C ASP A 634 -37.21 15.04 -0.26
N LYS A 635 -38.30 14.33 -0.12
CA LYS A 635 -39.63 14.96 -0.04
C LYS A 635 -39.70 15.95 1.12
N VAL A 636 -39.28 15.56 2.29
CA VAL A 636 -39.30 16.39 3.50
C VAL A 636 -38.26 17.50 3.40
N ARG A 637 -37.07 17.19 2.92
CA ARG A 637 -35.99 18.17 2.63
C ARG A 637 -36.48 19.27 1.68
N HIS A 638 -37.18 18.90 0.61
CA HIS A 638 -37.73 19.87 -0.35
C HIS A 638 -38.73 20.81 0.31
N MET A 639 -39.58 20.33 1.21
CA MET A 639 -40.50 21.15 1.99
C MET A 639 -39.78 22.17 2.89
N PHE A 640 -38.73 21.73 3.63
CA PHE A 640 -37.93 22.63 4.46
C PHE A 640 -37.18 23.66 3.64
N ASN A 641 -36.66 23.30 2.47
CA ASN A 641 -35.93 24.22 1.60
C ASN A 641 -36.85 25.29 0.99
N LYS A 642 -38.11 24.94 0.70
CA LYS A 642 -39.10 25.93 0.23
C LYS A 642 -39.49 26.94 1.32
N ILE A 643 -39.62 26.49 2.55
CA ILE A 643 -39.95 27.37 3.69
C ILE A 643 -38.78 28.26 4.06
N GLY A 644 -37.55 27.77 4.06
CA GLY A 644 -36.33 28.55 4.33
C GLY A 644 -35.97 29.60 3.27
N SER A 645 -36.56 29.54 2.06
CA SER A 645 -36.42 30.58 1.05
C SER A 645 -37.50 31.68 1.14
N ILE A 646 -38.44 31.59 2.06
CA ILE A 646 -39.52 32.55 2.32
C ILE A 646 -39.24 33.37 3.61
N ILE A 647 -38.27 32.95 4.41
CA ILE A 647 -37.73 33.65 5.60
C ILE A 647 -36.33 34.21 5.26
#